data_b1553cc0bae643c87d331ea9422406b0
#
_entry.id   b1553cc0bae643c87d331ea9422406b0
#
_cell.length_a   1.000
_cell.length_b   1.000
_cell.length_c   1.000
_cell.angle_alpha   90.00
_cell.angle_beta   90.00
_cell.angle_gamma   90.00
#
_symmetry.space_group_name_H-M   'P 1'
#
loop_
_entity.id
_entity.type
_entity.pdbx_description
1 polymer ?
#
loop_
_entity_poly.entity_id
_entity_poly.type
_entity_poly.pdbx_seq_one_letter_code
_entity_poly.pdbx_strand_id
1 'polypeptide(L)'
;MNKQLDPRRRTLLQWLAGTAVAATVADAGAAVAPGAANATGKDVARIGDDAMALEFDGQLQCRVISRLGPRPAAVTAFAPSERLRVVRNASAAGGPSGAGINAAVVAASANAANAANGRWIERFALSSQAADRVDGQHGPGVRHRLTGISADGIEKTVAVTFYEGLRGFAFIRVAYRNAGKQPLTVAAWSNSAHTLRPAAGRKAEFWTFSGASFADRRDWVQPLVAGFDQRNFMGMNASDYGSGTPAVDVWNRDCGLAVGHLDTVPRLVALPVRAVAGGAALAVEFESETVLQPGDTLETMDTFLALHTGDYFTALDRYRQAMAERGVSAPDAPAESYEPIWCAWGYERDFTVPLMVGTLQKAKELGLEWAVLDDGWQNNEGDWKLDVKKFPNGDADMRGLVGAIKDAGLKARLWITPLAVDPGSDLLHDHTDMLLLDANGAPQLISWWNSFYLCPAYEPTIEMTRQWIRKIFGEWGYQGLKIDGQHLNGVAPCHNPAHKHARPEESFEKLQDFWKMVYDTAREINPNAVIELCPCGTSYAFHNFPYMNQAPSSDPLSSWQIRHKGKTIKALMGRSAPYAGDHVELSDGGDDFASTIGIGAVLSTKFTWPVDPKPKDSYLLTPEHEVQWRKWIGIYRDKMLANGVYRGELYDIGFDKPEAHVVQKDGKMYFAFYAPRWDGPVEIRGLGPGRWRLRNYADAQEIGVVDGGRAQRLTLRFAHALLLEAIPV
;
A
#
# COMPACT_ATOMS: atom_id res chain seq x y z
N MET A 1 -27.45 -22.40 -5.37
CA MET A 1 -27.36 -22.28 -6.84
C MET A 1 -26.01 -21.64 -7.11
N ASN A 2 -25.05 -22.41 -7.62
CA ASN A 2 -23.67 -21.95 -7.89
C ASN A 2 -23.67 -20.77 -8.87
N LYS A 3 -23.38 -19.57 -8.39
CA LYS A 3 -23.01 -18.42 -9.24
C LYS A 3 -21.50 -18.38 -9.44
N GLN A 4 -20.88 -19.49 -9.82
CA GLN A 4 -19.58 -19.41 -10.52
C GLN A 4 -19.90 -18.92 -11.92
N LEU A 5 -19.49 -17.71 -12.23
CA LEU A 5 -19.49 -17.20 -13.61
C LEU A 5 -18.66 -18.16 -14.47
N ASP A 6 -19.30 -18.71 -15.52
CA ASP A 6 -18.67 -19.54 -16.55
C ASP A 6 -17.33 -18.91 -16.97
N PRO A 7 -16.22 -19.65 -16.95
CA PRO A 7 -14.92 -19.16 -17.42
C PRO A 7 -14.94 -18.51 -18.81
N ARG A 8 -15.89 -18.89 -19.66
CA ARG A 8 -16.10 -18.29 -20.99
C ARG A 8 -16.66 -16.87 -20.96
N ARG A 9 -17.34 -16.46 -19.89
CA ARG A 9 -17.78 -15.09 -19.68
C ARG A 9 -16.64 -14.19 -19.21
N ARG A 10 -15.66 -14.71 -18.48
CA ARG A 10 -14.42 -13.97 -18.13
C ARG A 10 -13.67 -13.53 -19.37
N THR A 11 -13.56 -14.39 -20.39
CA THR A 11 -12.86 -14.07 -21.65
C THR A 11 -13.60 -13.02 -22.48
N LEU A 12 -14.94 -12.98 -22.43
CA LEU A 12 -15.73 -12.00 -23.19
C LEU A 12 -15.66 -10.58 -22.57
N LEU A 13 -15.63 -10.48 -21.24
CA LEU A 13 -15.47 -9.19 -20.54
C LEU A 13 -14.04 -8.64 -20.69
N GLN A 14 -13.02 -9.50 -20.75
CA GLN A 14 -11.65 -9.08 -21.05
C GLN A 14 -11.49 -8.59 -22.49
N TRP A 15 -12.29 -9.08 -23.44
CA TRP A 15 -12.27 -8.62 -24.84
C TRP A 15 -12.98 -7.28 -25.05
N LEU A 16 -14.00 -6.96 -24.23
CA LEU A 16 -14.71 -5.67 -24.35
C LEU A 16 -13.96 -4.51 -23.67
N ALA A 17 -13.07 -4.80 -22.73
CA ALA A 17 -12.17 -3.80 -22.15
C ALA A 17 -10.91 -3.52 -23.00
N GLY A 18 -10.66 -4.33 -24.04
CA GLY A 18 -9.45 -4.26 -24.87
C GLY A 18 -9.53 -3.40 -26.13
N THR A 19 -10.64 -2.73 -26.42
CA THR A 19 -10.75 -1.79 -27.55
C THR A 19 -10.73 -0.33 -27.13
N ALA A 20 -9.81 0.05 -26.26
CA ALA A 20 -9.34 1.43 -26.22
C ALA A 20 -8.41 1.63 -27.42
N VAL A 21 -8.85 2.42 -28.36
CA VAL A 21 -8.11 2.83 -29.56
C VAL A 21 -6.74 3.35 -29.14
N ALA A 22 -5.69 2.60 -29.47
CA ALA A 22 -4.33 3.10 -29.45
C ALA A 22 -4.21 4.16 -30.55
N ALA A 23 -4.48 5.43 -30.21
CA ALA A 23 -4.01 6.53 -31.01
C ALA A 23 -2.48 6.55 -30.88
N THR A 24 -1.81 6.04 -31.90
CA THR A 24 -0.37 6.21 -32.08
C THR A 24 -0.11 7.71 -32.28
N VAL A 25 0.24 8.38 -31.19
CA VAL A 25 0.91 9.67 -31.30
C VAL A 25 2.33 9.36 -31.78
N ALA A 26 2.59 9.63 -33.03
CA ALA A 26 3.93 9.64 -33.56
C ALA A 26 4.71 10.73 -32.83
N ASP A 27 5.55 10.34 -31.92
CA ASP A 27 6.50 11.21 -31.26
C ASP A 27 7.56 11.58 -32.31
N ALA A 28 7.46 12.81 -32.81
CA ALA A 28 8.51 13.40 -33.64
C ALA A 28 9.72 13.64 -32.72
N GLY A 29 10.54 12.61 -32.56
CA GLY A 29 11.79 12.69 -31.87
C GLY A 29 12.73 13.67 -32.57
N ALA A 30 12.73 14.90 -32.13
CA ALA A 30 13.84 15.81 -32.37
C ALA A 30 15.03 15.27 -31.58
N ALA A 31 15.95 14.61 -32.27
CA ALA A 31 17.25 14.23 -31.77
C ALA A 31 17.99 15.51 -31.37
N VAL A 32 17.99 15.83 -30.08
CA VAL A 32 18.88 16.84 -29.51
C VAL A 32 20.25 16.17 -29.38
N ALA A 33 21.19 16.61 -30.21
CA ALA A 33 22.59 16.27 -30.09
C ALA A 33 23.14 16.58 -28.69
N PRO A 34 24.12 15.84 -28.16
CA PRO A 34 24.70 16.09 -26.85
C PRO A 34 25.62 17.31 -26.95
N GLY A 35 25.05 18.47 -26.74
CA GLY A 35 25.80 19.69 -26.49
C GLY A 35 26.15 19.77 -25.00
N ALA A 36 27.35 19.36 -24.61
CA ALA A 36 27.90 19.63 -23.30
C ALA A 36 28.15 21.15 -23.20
N ALA A 37 27.18 21.89 -22.68
CA ALA A 37 27.43 23.25 -22.20
C ALA A 37 27.85 23.13 -20.74
N ASN A 38 29.16 23.32 -20.48
CA ASN A 38 29.73 23.61 -19.19
C ASN A 38 29.06 24.88 -18.62
N ALA A 39 28.09 24.71 -17.72
CA ALA A 39 27.64 25.78 -16.86
C ALA A 39 28.77 26.13 -15.90
N THR A 40 29.34 27.27 -16.09
CA THR A 40 30.36 27.85 -15.22
C THR A 40 29.78 28.05 -13.81
N GLY A 41 30.44 27.52 -12.77
CA GLY A 41 29.94 27.28 -11.41
C GLY A 41 29.66 28.53 -10.55
N LYS A 42 28.82 29.46 -11.00
CA LYS A 42 28.44 30.64 -10.21
C LYS A 42 26.97 30.73 -9.76
N ASP A 43 26.07 29.90 -10.26
CA ASP A 43 24.64 30.05 -10.00
C ASP A 43 23.94 28.72 -9.61
N VAL A 44 24.59 27.86 -8.82
CA VAL A 44 23.99 26.61 -8.33
C VAL A 44 23.70 26.74 -6.84
N ALA A 45 22.39 26.74 -6.46
CA ALA A 45 21.98 26.61 -5.07
C ALA A 45 22.10 25.15 -4.63
N ARG A 46 22.83 24.87 -3.55
CA ARG A 46 23.00 23.53 -2.98
C ARG A 46 22.36 23.46 -1.61
N ILE A 47 21.41 22.54 -1.45
CA ILE A 47 20.58 22.35 -0.25
C ILE A 47 20.66 20.87 0.14
N GLY A 48 20.85 20.52 1.40
CA GLY A 48 20.86 19.11 1.80
C GLY A 48 21.44 18.85 3.18
N ASP A 49 21.54 17.55 3.48
CA ASP A 49 22.15 17.01 4.68
C ASP A 49 23.43 16.21 4.37
N ASP A 50 23.90 15.38 5.28
CA ASP A 50 25.09 14.53 5.11
C ASP A 50 24.84 13.27 4.24
N ALA A 51 23.60 12.96 3.87
CA ALA A 51 23.25 11.84 2.99
C ALA A 51 22.92 12.29 1.57
N MET A 52 22.25 13.43 1.41
CA MET A 52 21.72 13.91 0.14
C MET A 52 21.92 15.41 -0.02
N ALA A 53 22.15 15.88 -1.25
CA ALA A 53 21.96 17.27 -1.60
C ALA A 53 21.12 17.41 -2.87
N LEU A 54 20.28 18.45 -2.88
CA LEU A 54 19.59 18.94 -4.06
C LEU A 54 20.35 20.14 -4.59
N GLU A 55 20.67 20.13 -5.87
CA GLU A 55 21.30 21.27 -6.56
C GLU A 55 20.31 21.85 -7.57
N PHE A 56 20.08 23.17 -7.47
CA PHE A 56 19.21 23.91 -8.36
C PHE A 56 20.04 24.87 -9.22
N ASP A 57 19.85 24.82 -10.53
CA ASP A 57 20.47 25.76 -11.45
C ASP A 57 19.70 27.10 -11.55
N GLY A 58 20.24 28.05 -12.32
CA GLY A 58 19.65 29.38 -12.53
C GLY A 58 18.27 29.36 -13.21
N GLN A 59 17.76 28.20 -13.63
CA GLN A 59 16.41 28.00 -14.18
C GLN A 59 15.51 27.16 -13.26
N LEU A 60 15.93 26.99 -12.00
CA LEU A 60 15.27 26.11 -11.02
C LEU A 60 15.05 24.67 -11.54
N GLN A 61 15.98 24.15 -12.36
CA GLN A 61 16.07 22.73 -12.62
C GLN A 61 16.86 22.08 -11.49
N CYS A 62 16.45 20.88 -11.06
CA CYS A 62 17.03 20.20 -9.92
C CYS A 62 17.78 18.92 -10.33
N ARG A 63 18.87 18.61 -9.62
CA ARG A 63 19.49 17.30 -9.61
C ARG A 63 19.76 16.82 -8.19
N VAL A 64 19.83 15.51 -8.01
CA VAL A 64 20.11 14.86 -6.72
C VAL A 64 21.57 14.42 -6.68
N ILE A 65 22.25 14.78 -5.60
CA ILE A 65 23.61 14.36 -5.29
C ILE A 65 23.56 13.39 -4.12
N SER A 66 24.02 12.17 -4.32
CA SER A 66 24.25 11.21 -3.25
C SER A 66 25.52 11.53 -2.49
N ARG A 67 25.47 11.51 -1.16
CA ARG A 67 26.59 11.57 -0.23
C ARG A 67 26.74 10.26 0.56
N LEU A 68 26.01 9.22 0.18
CA LEU A 68 26.01 7.91 0.85
C LEU A 68 27.28 7.11 0.55
N GLY A 69 27.96 7.39 -0.55
CA GLY A 69 29.22 6.77 -0.94
C GLY A 69 30.45 7.50 -0.44
N PRO A 70 31.66 6.99 -0.71
CA PRO A 70 32.92 7.60 -0.26
C PRO A 70 33.18 8.97 -0.88
N ARG A 71 32.54 9.32 -1.98
CA ARG A 71 32.57 10.62 -2.63
C ARG A 71 31.17 11.02 -3.08
N PRO A 72 30.77 12.30 -2.94
CA PRO A 72 29.54 12.80 -3.49
C PRO A 72 29.44 12.55 -5.00
N ALA A 73 28.29 12.06 -5.46
CA ALA A 73 28.06 11.75 -6.87
C ALA A 73 26.65 12.17 -7.28
N ALA A 74 26.49 12.77 -8.47
CA ALA A 74 25.19 13.04 -9.04
C ALA A 74 24.52 11.71 -9.45
N VAL A 75 23.35 11.43 -8.89
CA VAL A 75 22.56 10.24 -9.20
C VAL A 75 21.42 10.55 -10.17
N THR A 76 21.11 11.84 -10.38
CA THR A 76 20.20 12.31 -11.44
C THR A 76 20.89 13.43 -12.24
N ALA A 77 20.37 13.75 -13.43
CA ALA A 77 20.76 14.94 -14.18
C ALA A 77 19.91 16.15 -13.75
N PHE A 78 20.34 17.37 -14.08
CA PHE A 78 19.45 18.53 -14.00
C PHE A 78 18.21 18.31 -14.87
N ALA A 79 17.04 18.48 -14.28
CA ALA A 79 15.74 18.32 -14.92
C ALA A 79 14.69 19.22 -14.23
N PRO A 80 13.59 19.56 -14.90
CA PRO A 80 12.46 20.30 -14.30
C PRO A 80 11.71 19.41 -13.32
N SER A 81 12.21 19.32 -12.09
CA SER A 81 11.65 18.48 -11.04
C SER A 81 10.27 18.95 -10.57
N GLU A 82 10.02 20.27 -10.60
CA GLU A 82 8.73 20.89 -10.30
C GLU A 82 8.26 21.71 -11.51
N ARG A 83 7.10 21.35 -12.06
CA ARG A 83 6.54 21.96 -13.26
C ARG A 83 5.02 22.08 -13.21
N LEU A 84 4.48 22.99 -14.00
CA LEU A 84 3.06 23.32 -14.07
C LEU A 84 2.58 23.16 -15.52
N ARG A 85 1.45 22.45 -15.72
CA ARG A 85 0.79 22.35 -17.01
C ARG A 85 -0.35 23.36 -17.08
N VAL A 86 -0.31 24.24 -18.07
CA VAL A 86 -1.31 25.30 -18.27
C VAL A 86 -2.02 25.14 -19.61
N VAL A 87 -3.30 25.47 -19.62
CA VAL A 87 -4.13 25.54 -20.83
C VAL A 87 -4.42 27.01 -21.10
N ARG A 88 -4.21 27.47 -22.35
CA ARG A 88 -4.69 28.79 -22.76
C ARG A 88 -6.20 28.66 -22.96
N ASN A 89 -6.97 29.42 -22.21
CA ASN A 89 -8.39 29.64 -22.54
C ASN A 89 -8.46 30.16 -23.95
N ALA A 90 -9.05 29.41 -24.88
CA ALA A 90 -9.45 29.98 -26.16
C ALA A 90 -10.37 31.16 -25.82
N SER A 91 -9.98 32.38 -26.21
CA SER A 91 -10.78 33.56 -26.01
C SER A 91 -12.22 33.24 -26.41
N ALA A 92 -13.17 33.53 -25.52
CA ALA A 92 -14.61 33.41 -25.80
C ALA A 92 -14.94 34.30 -27.01
N ALA A 93 -14.77 33.76 -28.21
CA ALA A 93 -15.35 34.31 -29.42
C ALA A 93 -16.80 33.83 -29.41
N GLY A 94 -17.71 34.81 -29.25
CA GLY A 94 -19.14 34.61 -29.11
C GLY A 94 -19.71 33.67 -30.16
N GLY A 95 -20.44 32.66 -29.71
CA GLY A 95 -21.29 31.79 -30.51
C GLY A 95 -22.61 31.57 -29.76
N PRO A 96 -23.72 31.40 -30.45
CA PRO A 96 -25.04 31.60 -29.89
C PRO A 96 -25.49 30.49 -28.97
N SER A 97 -26.24 30.87 -27.94
CA SER A 97 -27.03 30.03 -27.06
C SER A 97 -28.01 29.15 -27.86
N GLY A 98 -27.83 27.86 -27.79
CA GLY A 98 -28.72 26.83 -28.36
C GLY A 98 -28.72 25.58 -27.53
N ALA A 99 -29.79 25.42 -26.80
CA ALA A 99 -30.43 24.23 -26.25
C ALA A 99 -29.62 22.91 -26.10
N GLY A 100 -29.43 22.48 -24.84
CA GLY A 100 -29.67 21.11 -24.38
C GLY A 100 -28.87 19.97 -25.00
N ILE A 101 -27.60 19.85 -24.66
CA ILE A 101 -26.89 18.56 -24.71
C ILE A 101 -26.03 18.45 -23.43
N ASN A 102 -26.13 17.31 -22.81
CA ASN A 102 -25.54 16.95 -21.49
C ASN A 102 -24.19 17.61 -21.16
N ALA A 103 -24.19 18.50 -20.18
CA ALA A 103 -23.01 19.23 -19.70
C ALA A 103 -21.90 18.28 -19.21
N ALA A 104 -22.23 17.05 -18.75
CA ALA A 104 -21.27 16.07 -18.27
C ALA A 104 -20.45 15.41 -19.39
N VAL A 105 -21.03 15.12 -20.55
CA VAL A 105 -20.31 14.59 -21.73
C VAL A 105 -19.40 15.66 -22.32
N VAL A 106 -19.85 16.93 -22.28
CA VAL A 106 -19.03 18.06 -22.72
C VAL A 106 -17.87 18.30 -21.76
N ALA A 107 -18.07 18.14 -20.44
CA ALA A 107 -16.99 18.27 -19.46
C ALA A 107 -15.94 17.15 -19.60
N ALA A 108 -16.35 15.89 -19.74
CA ALA A 108 -15.42 14.78 -19.92
C ALA A 108 -14.63 14.87 -21.26
N SER A 109 -15.28 15.31 -22.33
CA SER A 109 -14.61 15.54 -23.62
C SER A 109 -13.74 16.82 -23.62
N ALA A 110 -14.13 17.84 -22.85
CA ALA A 110 -13.33 19.04 -22.66
C ALA A 110 -12.08 18.75 -21.81
N ASN A 111 -12.19 17.92 -20.78
CA ASN A 111 -11.05 17.49 -19.96
C ASN A 111 -10.03 16.68 -20.77
N ALA A 112 -10.48 15.77 -21.63
CA ALA A 112 -9.59 15.03 -22.53
C ALA A 112 -8.93 15.94 -23.59
N ALA A 113 -9.67 16.92 -24.14
CA ALA A 113 -9.14 17.90 -25.09
C ALA A 113 -8.19 18.91 -24.41
N ASN A 114 -8.47 19.32 -23.18
CA ASN A 114 -7.60 20.18 -22.37
C ASN A 114 -6.31 19.47 -21.95
N ALA A 115 -6.40 18.16 -21.65
CA ALA A 115 -5.21 17.33 -21.39
C ALA A 115 -4.29 17.25 -22.62
N ALA A 116 -4.84 17.20 -23.84
CA ALA A 116 -4.07 17.14 -25.08
C ALA A 116 -3.42 18.47 -25.49
N ASN A 117 -3.99 19.63 -25.07
CA ASN A 117 -3.57 20.97 -25.53
C ASN A 117 -2.77 21.76 -24.49
N GLY A 118 -2.48 21.21 -23.31
CA GLY A 118 -1.75 21.89 -22.25
C GLY A 118 -0.24 21.95 -22.50
N ARG A 119 0.39 23.09 -22.16
CA ARG A 119 1.83 23.29 -22.22
C ARG A 119 2.44 23.24 -20.81
N TRP A 120 3.54 22.47 -20.66
CA TRP A 120 4.34 22.47 -19.44
C TRP A 120 5.19 23.75 -19.34
N ILE A 121 5.15 24.39 -18.18
CA ILE A 121 6.07 25.46 -17.79
C ILE A 121 7.11 24.83 -16.87
N GLU A 122 8.35 24.81 -17.34
CA GLU A 122 9.43 23.98 -16.77
C GLU A 122 10.65 24.81 -16.35
N ARG A 123 10.75 26.07 -16.80
CA ARG A 123 11.89 26.94 -16.54
C ARG A 123 11.44 28.20 -15.81
N PHE A 124 12.11 28.48 -14.71
CA PHE A 124 11.82 29.63 -13.85
C PHE A 124 13.16 30.27 -13.48
N ALA A 125 13.45 31.43 -14.06
CA ALA A 125 14.67 32.16 -13.78
C ALA A 125 14.75 32.49 -12.28
N LEU A 126 15.75 31.95 -11.59
CA LEU A 126 15.97 32.16 -10.15
C LEU A 126 16.05 33.64 -9.84
N SER A 127 15.23 34.15 -8.95
CA SER A 127 15.16 35.55 -8.56
C SER A 127 15.57 35.79 -7.12
N SER A 128 15.32 34.84 -6.22
CA SER A 128 15.74 34.96 -4.82
C SER A 128 15.94 33.60 -4.16
N GLN A 129 16.75 33.60 -3.10
CA GLN A 129 16.92 32.46 -2.21
C GLN A 129 16.99 32.94 -0.76
N ALA A 130 16.42 32.13 0.16
CA ALA A 130 16.43 32.36 1.59
C ALA A 130 16.56 31.03 2.34
N ALA A 131 17.04 31.06 3.56
CA ALA A 131 17.05 29.90 4.45
C ALA A 131 16.71 30.34 5.87
N ASP A 132 15.93 29.53 6.56
CA ASP A 132 15.56 29.71 7.95
C ASP A 132 15.68 28.39 8.73
N ARG A 133 16.01 28.48 10.00
CA ARG A 133 15.96 27.35 10.94
C ARG A 133 14.51 27.04 11.26
N VAL A 134 14.19 25.78 11.34
CA VAL A 134 12.88 25.26 11.73
C VAL A 134 13.07 24.16 12.76
N ASP A 135 12.16 24.07 13.70
CA ASP A 135 12.08 22.97 14.66
C ASP A 135 10.86 22.13 14.33
N GLY A 136 11.00 20.82 14.33
CA GLY A 136 9.94 19.83 14.11
C GLY A 136 10.12 18.64 15.04
N GLN A 137 9.22 17.69 14.98
CA GLN A 137 9.34 16.45 15.77
C GLN A 137 10.56 15.63 15.37
N HIS A 138 11.05 15.77 14.12
CA HIS A 138 12.34 15.19 13.66
C HIS A 138 13.57 15.99 14.14
N GLY A 139 13.41 16.85 15.13
CA GLY A 139 14.45 17.71 15.66
C GLY A 139 14.64 18.99 14.84
N PRO A 140 15.77 19.70 15.06
CA PRO A 140 16.07 20.90 14.33
C PRO A 140 16.28 20.60 12.84
N GLY A 141 15.97 21.59 12.01
CA GLY A 141 16.11 21.50 10.57
C GLY A 141 16.41 22.84 9.92
N VAL A 142 16.62 22.81 8.62
CA VAL A 142 16.79 24.00 7.80
C VAL A 142 15.84 23.96 6.62
N ARG A 143 15.04 25.01 6.49
CA ARG A 143 14.15 25.22 5.35
C ARG A 143 14.76 26.25 4.42
N HIS A 144 14.96 25.85 3.17
CA HIS A 144 15.40 26.71 2.11
C HIS A 144 14.22 27.05 1.20
N ARG A 145 14.13 28.32 0.78
CA ARG A 145 13.14 28.79 -0.21
C ARG A 145 13.88 29.34 -1.42
N LEU A 146 13.51 28.85 -2.59
CA LEU A 146 13.98 29.30 -3.88
C LEU A 146 12.79 29.83 -4.65
N THR A 147 12.87 31.09 -5.13
CA THR A 147 11.81 31.69 -5.93
C THR A 147 12.35 32.03 -7.31
N GLY A 148 11.58 31.75 -8.34
CA GLY A 148 11.92 32.05 -9.72
C GLY A 148 10.68 32.42 -10.53
N ILE A 149 10.88 33.11 -11.64
CA ILE A 149 9.78 33.55 -12.52
C ILE A 149 9.95 32.97 -13.92
N SER A 150 8.87 32.47 -14.50
CA SER A 150 8.84 32.00 -15.88
C SER A 150 8.64 33.15 -16.87
N ALA A 151 8.95 32.90 -18.15
CA ALA A 151 8.64 33.84 -19.24
C ALA A 151 7.14 34.15 -19.40
N ASP A 152 6.28 33.29 -18.86
CA ASP A 152 4.83 33.46 -18.87
C ASP A 152 4.29 34.28 -17.69
N GLY A 153 5.18 34.81 -16.85
CA GLY A 153 4.80 35.58 -15.67
C GLY A 153 4.25 34.73 -14.51
N ILE A 154 4.64 33.46 -14.42
CA ILE A 154 4.32 32.62 -13.28
C ILE A 154 5.53 32.59 -12.35
N GLU A 155 5.30 32.96 -11.10
CA GLU A 155 6.28 32.83 -10.04
C GLU A 155 6.17 31.46 -9.39
N LYS A 156 7.27 30.71 -9.31
CA LYS A 156 7.37 29.44 -8.59
C LYS A 156 8.22 29.64 -7.33
N THR A 157 7.72 29.21 -6.19
CA THR A 157 8.49 29.09 -4.96
C THR A 157 8.60 27.61 -4.58
N VAL A 158 9.82 27.12 -4.43
CA VAL A 158 10.12 25.77 -3.92
C VAL A 158 10.71 25.92 -2.53
N ALA A 159 10.03 25.34 -1.53
CA ALA A 159 10.52 25.25 -0.17
C ALA A 159 10.99 23.80 0.09
N VAL A 160 12.27 23.65 0.44
CA VAL A 160 12.89 22.36 0.77
C VAL A 160 13.33 22.37 2.21
N THR A 161 12.87 21.41 3.01
CA THR A 161 13.24 21.27 4.41
C THR A 161 13.95 19.94 4.65
N PHE A 162 15.09 19.99 5.37
CA PHE A 162 15.78 18.84 5.90
C PHE A 162 15.78 18.91 7.42
N TYR A 163 15.48 17.79 8.10
CA TYR A 163 15.55 17.65 9.55
C TYR A 163 16.68 16.69 9.95
N GLU A 164 17.37 16.98 11.06
CA GLU A 164 18.48 16.16 11.55
C GLU A 164 18.08 14.71 11.89
N GLY A 165 16.86 14.52 12.41
CA GLY A 165 16.34 13.21 12.78
C GLY A 165 15.86 12.35 11.61
N LEU A 166 15.78 12.90 10.38
CA LEU A 166 15.29 12.15 9.20
C LEU A 166 16.25 12.30 8.00
N ARG A 167 17.43 11.75 8.16
CA ARG A 167 18.55 11.84 7.23
C ARG A 167 18.21 11.31 5.85
N GLY A 168 18.56 12.06 4.78
CA GLY A 168 18.32 11.69 3.39
C GLY A 168 16.85 11.77 2.97
N PHE A 169 16.05 12.59 3.68
CA PHE A 169 14.62 12.78 3.40
C PHE A 169 14.33 14.28 3.30
N ALA A 170 13.96 14.75 2.12
CA ALA A 170 13.63 16.15 1.86
C ALA A 170 12.10 16.31 1.84
N PHE A 171 11.58 17.25 2.61
CA PHE A 171 10.20 17.73 2.55
C PHE A 171 10.13 18.84 1.52
N ILE A 172 9.26 18.74 0.54
CA ILE A 172 9.16 19.67 -0.59
C ILE A 172 7.73 20.22 -0.65
N ARG A 173 7.64 21.57 -0.60
CA ARG A 173 6.41 22.33 -0.83
C ARG A 173 6.61 23.27 -1.99
N VAL A 174 5.66 23.31 -2.91
CA VAL A 174 5.73 24.17 -4.11
C VAL A 174 4.50 25.06 -4.19
N ALA A 175 4.72 26.31 -4.50
CA ALA A 175 3.66 27.28 -4.77
C ALA A 175 3.88 27.95 -6.13
N TYR A 176 2.79 28.15 -6.87
CA TYR A 176 2.77 28.83 -8.15
C TYR A 176 1.83 30.04 -8.07
N ARG A 177 2.37 31.24 -8.22
CA ARG A 177 1.59 32.50 -8.23
C ARG A 177 1.47 33.03 -9.65
N ASN A 178 0.27 33.38 -10.06
CA ASN A 178 0.05 34.08 -11.31
C ASN A 178 0.46 35.55 -11.13
N ALA A 179 1.71 35.87 -11.45
CA ALA A 179 2.21 37.25 -11.46
C ALA A 179 1.94 37.99 -12.79
N GLY A 180 1.29 37.32 -13.74
CA GLY A 180 0.86 37.90 -15.00
C GLY A 180 -0.40 38.78 -14.86
N LYS A 181 -0.88 39.28 -16.00
CA LYS A 181 -2.05 40.19 -16.06
C LYS A 181 -3.35 39.48 -16.52
N GLN A 182 -3.28 38.23 -16.90
CA GLN A 182 -4.41 37.47 -17.45
C GLN A 182 -4.68 36.21 -16.57
N PRO A 183 -5.94 35.79 -16.49
CA PRO A 183 -6.27 34.49 -15.87
C PRO A 183 -5.55 33.35 -16.55
N LEU A 184 -5.23 32.34 -15.79
CA LEU A 184 -4.51 31.15 -16.20
C LEU A 184 -5.23 29.90 -15.70
N THR A 185 -5.51 28.94 -16.57
CA THR A 185 -6.04 27.64 -16.18
C THR A 185 -4.89 26.66 -16.00
N VAL A 186 -4.72 26.17 -14.78
CA VAL A 186 -3.80 25.08 -14.44
C VAL A 186 -4.51 23.75 -14.67
N ALA A 187 -3.96 22.89 -15.51
CA ALA A 187 -4.50 21.55 -15.80
C ALA A 187 -3.80 20.44 -15.04
N ALA A 188 -2.57 20.63 -14.60
CA ALA A 188 -1.82 19.68 -13.79
C ALA A 188 -0.57 20.33 -13.20
N TRP A 189 -0.02 19.67 -12.19
CA TRP A 189 1.35 19.93 -11.73
C TRP A 189 2.12 18.62 -11.53
N SER A 190 3.44 18.70 -11.55
CA SER A 190 4.33 17.56 -11.28
C SER A 190 5.45 18.05 -10.36
N ASN A 191 5.68 17.29 -9.27
CA ASN A 191 6.72 17.52 -8.28
C ASN A 191 7.67 16.33 -8.19
N SER A 192 8.90 16.57 -7.75
CA SER A 192 9.91 15.53 -7.50
C SER A 192 10.16 14.63 -8.72
N ALA A 193 10.06 15.18 -9.94
CA ALA A 193 10.29 14.44 -11.17
C ALA A 193 11.81 14.24 -11.40
N HIS A 194 12.26 13.01 -11.28
CA HIS A 194 13.68 12.66 -11.41
C HIS A 194 13.87 11.39 -12.24
N THR A 195 15.08 11.22 -12.77
CA THR A 195 15.54 9.97 -13.39
C THR A 195 16.78 9.50 -12.66
N LEU A 196 16.65 8.41 -11.88
CA LEU A 196 17.76 7.75 -11.21
C LEU A 196 18.63 7.05 -12.27
N ARG A 197 19.93 7.28 -12.20
CA ARG A 197 20.93 6.69 -13.10
C ARG A 197 21.91 5.81 -12.33
N PRO A 198 22.43 4.72 -12.93
CA PRO A 198 23.47 3.95 -12.30
C PRO A 198 24.76 4.76 -12.19
N ALA A 199 25.62 4.39 -11.24
CA ALA A 199 26.95 4.92 -11.18
C ALA A 199 27.72 4.66 -12.48
N ALA A 200 28.68 5.52 -12.82
CA ALA A 200 29.46 5.41 -14.05
C ALA A 200 30.13 4.02 -14.17
N GLY A 201 29.95 3.36 -15.32
CA GLY A 201 30.47 2.03 -15.58
C GLY A 201 29.65 0.86 -14.95
N ARG A 202 28.57 1.14 -14.28
CA ARG A 202 27.64 0.14 -13.79
C ARG A 202 26.55 -0.14 -14.80
N LYS A 203 26.04 -1.40 -14.79
CA LYS A 203 24.87 -1.79 -15.59
C LYS A 203 23.62 -1.13 -15.02
N ALA A 204 22.71 -0.74 -15.90
CA ALA A 204 21.41 -0.18 -15.53
C ALA A 204 20.44 -1.32 -15.10
N GLU A 205 20.58 -1.77 -13.88
CA GLU A 205 19.69 -2.76 -13.24
C GLU A 205 18.97 -2.08 -12.09
N PHE A 206 17.64 -2.03 -12.18
CA PHE A 206 16.79 -1.38 -11.19
C PHE A 206 15.67 -2.31 -10.75
N TRP A 207 15.22 -2.10 -9.54
CA TRP A 207 13.98 -2.62 -8.99
C TRP A 207 13.07 -1.46 -8.61
N THR A 208 11.77 -1.74 -8.47
CA THR A 208 10.78 -0.75 -8.07
C THR A 208 9.80 -1.29 -7.05
N PHE A 209 9.36 -0.42 -6.16
CA PHE A 209 8.16 -0.57 -5.35
C PHE A 209 7.06 0.35 -5.90
N SER A 210 5.89 -0.21 -6.14
CA SER A 210 4.72 0.51 -6.64
C SER A 210 3.57 0.37 -5.65
N GLY A 211 3.24 1.45 -4.95
CA GLY A 211 2.27 1.43 -3.85
C GLY A 211 0.80 1.41 -4.26
N ALA A 212 0.45 1.68 -5.54
CA ALA A 212 -0.94 1.73 -5.99
C ALA A 212 -1.46 0.40 -6.53
N SER A 213 -2.71 0.10 -6.24
CA SER A 213 -3.44 -1.01 -6.85
C SER A 213 -3.91 -0.66 -8.25
N PHE A 214 -3.66 -1.52 -9.24
CA PHE A 214 -4.22 -1.41 -10.57
C PHE A 214 -4.53 -2.78 -11.21
N ALA A 215 -4.23 -3.86 -10.52
CA ALA A 215 -4.56 -5.21 -10.92
C ALA A 215 -4.64 -6.11 -9.68
N ASP A 216 -5.47 -7.13 -9.78
CA ASP A 216 -5.62 -8.15 -8.76
C ASP A 216 -4.30 -8.92 -8.54
N ARG A 217 -3.89 -9.13 -7.29
CA ARG A 217 -2.79 -9.99 -6.83
C ARG A 217 -1.45 -9.78 -7.54
N ARG A 218 -1.17 -8.56 -8.01
CA ARG A 218 0.11 -8.28 -8.65
C ARG A 218 1.23 -8.15 -7.61
N ASP A 219 2.47 -8.32 -8.08
CA ASP A 219 3.65 -7.97 -7.28
C ASP A 219 3.86 -6.45 -7.25
N TRP A 220 4.05 -5.89 -6.06
CA TRP A 220 4.34 -4.46 -5.88
C TRP A 220 5.83 -4.16 -5.94
N VAL A 221 6.64 -5.20 -5.75
CA VAL A 221 8.10 -5.16 -5.79
C VAL A 221 8.56 -6.04 -6.94
N GLN A 222 9.20 -5.43 -7.95
CA GLN A 222 9.56 -6.14 -9.16
C GLN A 222 10.76 -5.49 -9.86
N PRO A 223 11.49 -6.25 -10.72
CA PRO A 223 12.55 -5.67 -11.53
C PRO A 223 11.98 -4.70 -12.55
N LEU A 224 12.69 -3.59 -12.76
CA LEU A 224 12.36 -2.58 -13.75
C LEU A 224 12.96 -3.01 -15.10
N VAL A 225 12.14 -3.63 -15.93
CA VAL A 225 12.53 -4.12 -17.26
C VAL A 225 12.24 -3.10 -18.36
N ALA A 226 12.86 -3.26 -19.53
CA ALA A 226 12.59 -2.40 -20.68
C ALA A 226 11.10 -2.41 -21.03
N GLY A 227 10.53 -1.22 -21.27
CA GLY A 227 9.10 -1.02 -21.52
C GLY A 227 8.22 -0.95 -20.28
N PHE A 228 8.80 -1.03 -19.07
CA PHE A 228 8.04 -0.82 -17.84
C PHE A 228 7.54 0.62 -17.78
N ASP A 229 6.23 0.80 -17.69
CA ASP A 229 5.55 2.09 -17.54
C ASP A 229 4.30 1.88 -16.69
N GLN A 230 4.30 2.41 -15.48
CA GLN A 230 3.17 2.31 -14.54
C GLN A 230 2.84 3.68 -13.99
N ARG A 231 1.59 4.09 -14.18
CA ARG A 231 1.09 5.38 -13.68
C ARG A 231 0.94 5.41 -12.15
N ASN A 232 0.68 4.27 -11.52
CA ASN A 232 0.42 4.17 -10.08
C ASN A 232 -0.59 5.22 -9.58
N PHE A 233 -1.75 5.28 -10.22
CA PHE A 233 -2.80 6.23 -9.86
C PHE A 233 -3.48 5.81 -8.55
N MET A 234 -3.60 6.74 -7.59
CA MET A 234 -4.18 6.50 -6.28
C MET A 234 -5.71 6.49 -6.28
N GLY A 235 -6.37 6.98 -7.34
CA GLY A 235 -7.80 6.78 -7.55
C GLY A 235 -8.10 5.40 -8.12
N MET A 236 -9.37 5.16 -8.44
CA MET A 236 -9.79 3.89 -9.04
C MET A 236 -9.26 3.73 -10.45
N ASN A 237 -8.60 2.60 -10.74
CA ASN A 237 -8.09 2.25 -12.07
C ASN A 237 -9.03 1.30 -12.84
N ALA A 238 -9.91 0.63 -12.11
CA ALA A 238 -10.99 -0.21 -12.60
C ALA A 238 -12.17 -0.05 -11.63
N SER A 239 -13.21 -0.85 -11.76
CA SER A 239 -14.44 -0.67 -10.96
C SER A 239 -14.19 -0.64 -9.45
N ASP A 240 -13.27 -1.46 -8.95
CA ASP A 240 -13.00 -1.67 -7.53
C ASP A 240 -11.51 -1.72 -7.15
N TYR A 241 -10.60 -1.49 -8.12
CA TYR A 241 -9.17 -1.35 -7.83
C TYR A 241 -8.79 0.11 -7.69
N GLY A 242 -8.23 0.49 -6.56
CA GLY A 242 -7.80 1.86 -6.37
C GLY A 242 -7.01 2.10 -5.09
N SER A 243 -6.46 3.31 -4.98
CA SER A 243 -5.67 3.78 -3.86
C SER A 243 -4.46 2.89 -3.55
N GLY A 244 -3.89 3.03 -2.36
CA GLY A 244 -2.71 2.30 -1.91
C GLY A 244 -1.81 3.15 -1.02
N THR A 245 -0.52 2.84 -1.05
CA THR A 245 0.52 3.63 -0.37
C THR A 245 0.96 4.76 -1.28
N PRO A 246 0.87 6.04 -0.86
CA PRO A 246 1.21 7.19 -1.70
C PRO A 246 2.73 7.44 -1.78
N ALA A 247 3.46 6.40 -2.13
CA ALA A 247 4.90 6.39 -2.33
C ALA A 247 5.29 5.40 -3.43
N VAL A 248 6.30 5.74 -4.21
CA VAL A 248 7.00 4.85 -5.13
C VAL A 248 8.50 4.96 -4.90
N ASP A 249 9.21 3.88 -5.15
CA ASP A 249 10.65 3.80 -5.01
C ASP A 249 11.28 3.08 -6.20
N VAL A 250 12.47 3.52 -6.59
CA VAL A 250 13.33 2.82 -7.54
C VAL A 250 14.74 2.72 -6.95
N TRP A 251 15.35 1.53 -6.99
CA TRP A 251 16.69 1.32 -6.44
C TRP A 251 17.56 0.44 -7.33
N ASN A 252 18.85 0.61 -7.16
CA ASN A 252 19.89 -0.24 -7.71
C ASN A 252 20.86 -0.67 -6.58
N ARG A 253 21.98 -1.31 -6.89
CA ARG A 253 22.95 -1.72 -5.84
C ARG A 253 23.60 -0.57 -5.08
N ASP A 254 23.62 0.64 -5.66
CA ASP A 254 24.39 1.76 -5.10
C ASP A 254 23.48 2.65 -4.25
N CYS A 255 22.27 2.91 -4.68
CA CYS A 255 21.29 3.74 -3.97
C CYS A 255 19.85 3.52 -4.49
N GLY A 256 18.88 4.02 -3.73
CA GLY A 256 17.48 4.14 -4.11
C GLY A 256 16.98 5.58 -4.02
N LEU A 257 15.95 5.91 -4.77
CA LEU A 257 15.28 7.19 -4.81
C LEU A 257 13.77 6.98 -4.75
N ALA A 258 13.14 7.51 -3.69
CA ALA A 258 11.71 7.42 -3.48
C ALA A 258 11.05 8.80 -3.51
N VAL A 259 9.82 8.84 -4.01
CA VAL A 259 8.97 10.03 -4.01
C VAL A 259 7.54 9.67 -3.62
N GLY A 260 6.79 10.66 -3.14
CA GLY A 260 5.39 10.53 -2.80
C GLY A 260 4.83 11.81 -2.19
N HIS A 261 3.61 11.74 -1.68
CA HIS A 261 3.01 12.88 -0.98
C HIS A 261 2.87 12.64 0.54
N LEU A 262 2.74 13.75 1.28
CA LEU A 262 2.69 13.78 2.74
C LEU A 262 1.34 14.33 3.25
N ASP A 263 0.29 14.30 2.42
CA ASP A 263 -1.05 14.67 2.88
C ASP A 263 -1.58 13.64 3.88
N THR A 264 -2.29 14.13 4.89
CA THR A 264 -2.88 13.28 5.95
C THR A 264 -4.19 12.62 5.55
N VAL A 265 -4.69 12.95 4.36
CA VAL A 265 -5.86 12.32 3.73
C VAL A 265 -5.45 11.71 2.38
N PRO A 266 -6.14 10.66 1.90
CA PRO A 266 -5.87 10.12 0.58
C PRO A 266 -6.17 11.15 -0.52
N ARG A 267 -5.35 11.17 -1.58
CA ARG A 267 -5.47 12.09 -2.71
C ARG A 267 -5.45 11.35 -4.04
N LEU A 268 -6.19 11.87 -5.02
CA LEU A 268 -6.25 11.33 -6.39
C LEU A 268 -4.99 11.71 -7.18
N VAL A 269 -3.83 11.23 -6.73
CA VAL A 269 -2.51 11.52 -7.29
C VAL A 269 -2.00 10.35 -8.11
N ALA A 270 -1.17 10.61 -9.12
CA ALA A 270 -0.41 9.60 -9.84
C ALA A 270 1.07 9.64 -9.43
N LEU A 271 1.68 8.46 -9.32
CA LEU A 271 3.09 8.28 -8.98
C LEU A 271 3.77 7.46 -10.09
N PRO A 272 3.96 8.03 -11.30
CA PRO A 272 4.49 7.27 -12.43
C PRO A 272 5.89 6.76 -12.16
N VAL A 273 6.13 5.50 -12.56
CA VAL A 273 7.46 4.87 -12.63
C VAL A 273 7.65 4.32 -14.03
N ARG A 274 8.77 4.69 -14.67
CA ARG A 274 9.09 4.29 -16.05
C ARG A 274 10.53 3.85 -16.19
N ALA A 275 10.74 2.76 -16.92
CA ALA A 275 12.06 2.43 -17.44
C ALA A 275 12.38 3.34 -18.63
N VAL A 276 13.45 4.10 -18.53
CA VAL A 276 13.93 4.99 -19.59
C VAL A 276 15.35 4.62 -20.02
N ALA A 277 15.84 5.19 -21.13
CA ALA A 277 17.17 4.91 -21.61
C ALA A 277 18.24 5.23 -20.53
N GLY A 278 18.86 4.17 -19.99
CA GLY A 278 19.93 4.26 -18.99
C GLY A 278 19.47 4.69 -17.59
N GLY A 279 18.19 4.53 -17.23
CA GLY A 279 17.72 4.92 -15.92
C GLY A 279 16.28 4.53 -15.60
N ALA A 280 15.83 4.97 -14.43
CA ALA A 280 14.48 4.81 -13.92
C ALA A 280 13.89 6.18 -13.57
N ALA A 281 12.80 6.55 -14.21
CA ALA A 281 12.09 7.81 -13.99
C ALA A 281 10.93 7.64 -13.02
N LEU A 282 10.74 8.60 -12.11
CA LEU A 282 9.64 8.67 -11.16
C LEU A 282 9.25 10.14 -10.92
N ALA A 283 7.99 10.36 -10.50
CA ALA A 283 7.44 11.69 -10.20
C ALA A 283 6.21 11.58 -9.29
N VAL A 284 5.77 12.72 -8.76
CA VAL A 284 4.44 12.92 -8.19
C VAL A 284 3.66 13.82 -9.16
N GLU A 285 2.52 13.36 -9.68
CA GLU A 285 1.71 14.09 -10.66
C GLU A 285 0.26 14.21 -10.16
N PHE A 286 -0.30 15.41 -10.29
CA PHE A 286 -1.69 15.68 -9.90
C PHE A 286 -2.40 16.43 -11.02
N GLU A 287 -3.55 15.92 -11.44
CA GLU A 287 -4.43 16.61 -12.36
C GLU A 287 -5.33 17.57 -11.57
N SER A 288 -5.39 18.83 -12.01
CA SER A 288 -6.14 19.90 -11.38
C SER A 288 -6.76 20.75 -12.48
N GLU A 289 -7.96 21.23 -12.26
CA GLU A 289 -8.57 22.25 -13.13
C GLU A 289 -8.84 23.49 -12.28
N THR A 290 -7.78 24.29 -12.11
CA THR A 290 -7.81 25.46 -11.23
C THR A 290 -7.54 26.71 -12.06
N VAL A 291 -8.45 27.68 -11.99
CA VAL A 291 -8.28 29.00 -12.62
C VAL A 291 -7.61 29.93 -11.62
N LEU A 292 -6.41 30.42 -11.96
CA LEU A 292 -5.66 31.41 -11.19
C LEU A 292 -5.88 32.79 -11.79
N GLN A 293 -6.57 33.68 -11.08
CA GLN A 293 -6.64 35.10 -11.43
C GLN A 293 -5.26 35.75 -11.23
N PRO A 294 -4.98 36.92 -11.83
CA PRO A 294 -3.79 37.71 -11.53
C PRO A 294 -3.65 37.94 -10.02
N GLY A 295 -2.52 37.50 -9.45
CA GLY A 295 -2.22 37.54 -8.03
C GLY A 295 -2.52 36.28 -7.24
N ASP A 296 -3.36 35.38 -7.75
CA ASP A 296 -3.70 34.11 -7.08
C ASP A 296 -2.52 33.15 -6.99
N THR A 297 -2.53 32.34 -5.95
CA THR A 297 -1.49 31.33 -5.71
C THR A 297 -2.12 29.93 -5.60
N LEU A 298 -1.57 28.97 -6.33
CA LEU A 298 -1.80 27.54 -6.17
C LEU A 298 -0.68 26.96 -5.31
N GLU A 299 -1.01 26.44 -4.15
CA GLU A 299 -0.09 25.58 -3.37
C GLU A 299 -0.33 24.11 -3.74
N THR A 300 0.74 23.38 -4.08
CA THR A 300 0.65 21.94 -4.28
C THR A 300 0.63 21.23 -2.94
N MET A 301 0.18 19.97 -2.92
CA MET A 301 0.35 19.15 -1.72
C MET A 301 1.84 19.00 -1.35
N ASP A 302 2.11 18.81 -0.08
CA ASP A 302 3.47 18.49 0.39
C ASP A 302 3.91 17.16 -0.21
N THR A 303 5.10 17.15 -0.81
CA THR A 303 5.74 15.96 -1.37
C THR A 303 7.05 15.68 -0.66
N PHE A 304 7.61 14.50 -0.87
CA PHE A 304 8.94 14.17 -0.38
C PHE A 304 9.82 13.59 -1.48
N LEU A 305 11.12 13.69 -1.24
CA LEU A 305 12.15 12.99 -1.98
C LEU A 305 13.08 12.32 -0.96
N ALA A 306 13.25 10.99 -1.06
CA ALA A 306 14.13 10.25 -0.16
C ALA A 306 15.23 9.55 -0.94
N LEU A 307 16.48 9.72 -0.51
CA LEU A 307 17.65 9.00 -1.01
C LEU A 307 18.12 8.01 0.07
N HIS A 308 18.36 6.75 -0.32
CA HIS A 308 18.75 5.72 0.62
C HIS A 308 19.73 4.71 0.01
N THR A 309 20.32 3.87 0.85
CA THR A 309 20.94 2.61 0.48
C THR A 309 19.99 1.48 0.79
N GLY A 310 20.19 0.35 0.13
CA GLY A 310 19.28 -0.78 0.28
C GLY A 310 18.05 -0.67 -0.61
N ASP A 311 17.03 -1.45 -0.29
CA ASP A 311 15.78 -1.47 -1.02
C ASP A 311 14.72 -0.51 -0.42
N TYR A 312 13.51 -0.58 -0.96
CA TYR A 312 12.35 0.24 -0.61
C TYR A 312 11.99 0.28 0.89
N PHE A 313 12.40 -0.72 1.68
CA PHE A 313 12.11 -0.77 3.12
C PHE A 313 12.57 0.51 3.83
N THR A 314 13.78 0.97 3.50
CA THR A 314 14.37 2.16 4.13
C THR A 314 13.56 3.43 3.82
N ALA A 315 13.13 3.59 2.57
CA ALA A 315 12.32 4.75 2.17
C ALA A 315 10.93 4.72 2.83
N LEU A 316 10.26 3.57 2.84
CA LEU A 316 8.94 3.43 3.45
C LEU A 316 8.96 3.57 4.98
N ASP A 317 9.99 3.06 5.67
CA ASP A 317 10.14 3.26 7.12
C ASP A 317 10.34 4.75 7.46
N ARG A 318 11.11 5.51 6.64
CA ARG A 318 11.22 6.97 6.79
C ARG A 318 9.92 7.69 6.47
N TYR A 319 9.21 7.27 5.42
CA TYR A 319 7.89 7.79 5.09
C TYR A 319 6.91 7.62 6.27
N ARG A 320 6.85 6.41 6.87
CA ARG A 320 6.06 6.15 8.07
C ARG A 320 6.41 7.09 9.22
N GLN A 321 7.71 7.32 9.47
CA GLN A 321 8.17 8.25 10.50
C GLN A 321 7.70 9.69 10.20
N ALA A 322 7.85 10.15 8.95
CA ALA A 322 7.39 11.48 8.53
C ALA A 322 5.88 11.65 8.68
N MET A 323 5.09 10.60 8.40
CA MET A 323 3.63 10.65 8.51
C MET A 323 3.14 10.53 9.96
N ALA A 324 3.86 9.80 10.82
CA ALA A 324 3.54 9.71 12.25
C ALA A 324 3.56 11.10 12.92
N GLU A 325 4.47 11.99 12.55
CA GLU A 325 4.50 13.38 13.05
C GLU A 325 3.31 14.21 12.59
N ARG A 326 2.70 13.81 11.46
CA ARG A 326 1.48 14.43 10.94
C ARG A 326 0.21 13.81 11.51
N GLY A 327 0.35 12.90 12.50
CA GLY A 327 -0.75 12.23 13.17
C GLY A 327 -1.30 11.00 12.43
N VAL A 328 -0.60 10.51 11.39
CA VAL A 328 -0.99 9.31 10.65
C VAL A 328 -0.03 8.17 11.03
N SER A 329 -0.46 7.32 11.97
CA SER A 329 0.31 6.18 12.44
C SER A 329 -0.61 5.00 12.78
N ALA A 330 -0.11 3.78 12.58
CA ALA A 330 -0.81 2.60 13.06
C ALA A 330 -0.91 2.63 14.61
N PRO A 331 -2.02 2.12 15.18
CA PRO A 331 -2.19 2.04 16.62
C PRO A 331 -1.29 0.96 17.23
N ASP A 332 -1.08 1.03 18.53
CA ASP A 332 -0.50 -0.07 19.30
C ASP A 332 -1.43 -1.29 19.20
N ALA A 333 -0.84 -2.43 18.83
CA ALA A 333 -1.58 -3.67 18.68
C ALA A 333 -1.69 -4.39 20.03
N PRO A 334 -2.89 -4.86 20.43
CA PRO A 334 -3.06 -5.69 21.61
C PRO A 334 -2.37 -7.05 21.41
N ALA A 335 -2.09 -7.77 22.50
CA ALA A 335 -1.43 -9.07 22.46
C ALA A 335 -2.19 -10.08 21.58
N GLU A 336 -3.49 -9.98 21.57
CA GLU A 336 -4.41 -10.81 20.78
C GLU A 336 -4.17 -10.71 19.27
N SER A 337 -3.60 -9.60 18.78
CA SER A 337 -3.25 -9.41 17.37
C SER A 337 -2.09 -10.30 16.90
N TYR A 338 -1.36 -10.93 17.83
CA TYR A 338 -0.23 -11.83 17.51
C TYR A 338 -0.58 -13.32 17.72
N GLU A 339 -1.79 -13.62 18.11
CA GLU A 339 -2.22 -14.99 18.37
C GLU A 339 -2.55 -15.74 17.08
N PRO A 340 -2.24 -17.06 16.99
CA PRO A 340 -2.46 -17.82 15.77
C PRO A 340 -3.95 -18.08 15.51
N ILE A 341 -4.31 -18.11 14.22
CA ILE A 341 -5.68 -18.02 13.72
C ILE A 341 -6.07 -19.31 13.00
N TRP A 342 -7.29 -19.81 13.29
CA TRP A 342 -8.03 -20.70 12.42
C TRP A 342 -9.20 -19.95 11.78
N CYS A 343 -9.35 -20.09 10.46
CA CYS A 343 -10.42 -19.49 9.67
C CYS A 343 -11.31 -20.58 9.07
N ALA A 344 -12.62 -20.45 9.23
CA ALA A 344 -13.60 -21.39 8.68
C ALA A 344 -13.71 -21.32 7.14
N TRP A 345 -12.95 -20.43 6.46
CA TRP A 345 -12.93 -20.33 5.00
C TRP A 345 -12.48 -21.62 4.29
N GLY A 346 -11.91 -22.59 4.99
CA GLY A 346 -11.69 -23.93 4.43
C GLY A 346 -12.99 -24.63 4.00
N TYR A 347 -14.08 -24.31 4.65
CA TYR A 347 -15.43 -24.77 4.28
C TYR A 347 -16.10 -23.89 3.21
N GLU A 348 -15.50 -22.74 2.90
CA GLU A 348 -16.05 -21.67 2.06
C GLU A 348 -17.49 -21.30 2.49
N ARG A 349 -18.33 -20.83 1.55
CA ARG A 349 -19.75 -20.48 1.82
C ARG A 349 -20.64 -21.71 2.14
N ASP A 350 -20.14 -22.92 1.95
CA ASP A 350 -20.89 -24.16 2.20
C ASP A 350 -20.77 -24.68 3.65
N PHE A 351 -20.15 -23.90 4.54
CA PHE A 351 -20.07 -24.28 5.96
C PHE A 351 -21.47 -24.46 6.59
N THR A 352 -21.52 -25.28 7.61
CA THR A 352 -22.67 -25.36 8.54
C THR A 352 -22.16 -25.09 9.96
N VAL A 353 -23.06 -24.60 10.82
CA VAL A 353 -22.69 -24.35 12.24
C VAL A 353 -22.13 -25.60 12.91
N PRO A 354 -22.75 -26.83 12.74
CA PRO A 354 -22.17 -28.04 13.29
C PRO A 354 -20.76 -28.41 12.78
N LEU A 355 -20.47 -28.18 11.48
CA LEU A 355 -19.11 -28.41 10.94
C LEU A 355 -18.09 -27.48 11.58
N MET A 356 -18.42 -26.19 11.68
CA MET A 356 -17.56 -25.22 12.33
C MET A 356 -17.32 -25.59 13.80
N VAL A 357 -18.37 -25.83 14.56
CA VAL A 357 -18.27 -26.22 15.98
C VAL A 357 -17.47 -27.51 16.16
N GLY A 358 -17.66 -28.50 15.27
CA GLY A 358 -16.92 -29.76 15.31
C GLY A 358 -15.40 -29.60 15.11
N THR A 359 -14.95 -28.49 14.50
CA THR A 359 -13.52 -28.21 14.27
C THR A 359 -12.86 -27.49 15.44
N LEU A 360 -13.63 -26.77 16.28
CA LEU A 360 -13.08 -25.85 17.31
C LEU A 360 -12.14 -26.56 18.28
N GLN A 361 -12.50 -27.76 18.75
CA GLN A 361 -11.67 -28.53 19.69
C GLN A 361 -10.34 -28.91 19.03
N LYS A 362 -10.34 -29.31 17.77
CA LYS A 362 -9.11 -29.64 17.02
C LYS A 362 -8.23 -28.38 16.83
N ALA A 363 -8.82 -27.25 16.51
CA ALA A 363 -8.10 -25.99 16.40
C ALA A 363 -7.41 -25.62 17.72
N LYS A 364 -8.11 -25.75 18.85
CA LYS A 364 -7.54 -25.50 20.18
C LYS A 364 -6.43 -26.49 20.55
N GLU A 365 -6.60 -27.78 20.26
CA GLU A 365 -5.59 -28.82 20.48
C GLU A 365 -4.29 -28.57 19.71
N LEU A 366 -4.38 -27.97 18.52
CA LEU A 366 -3.23 -27.53 17.73
C LEU A 366 -2.56 -26.29 18.32
N GLY A 367 -3.24 -25.57 19.21
CA GLY A 367 -2.72 -24.35 19.85
C GLY A 367 -3.07 -23.06 19.12
N LEU A 368 -4.13 -23.08 18.32
CA LEU A 368 -4.73 -21.87 17.73
C LEU A 368 -5.56 -21.15 18.79
N GLU A 369 -5.70 -19.83 18.66
CA GLU A 369 -6.37 -18.99 19.67
C GLU A 369 -7.58 -18.23 19.10
N TRP A 370 -7.69 -18.09 17.78
CA TRP A 370 -8.81 -17.46 17.11
C TRP A 370 -9.59 -18.45 16.26
N ALA A 371 -10.91 -18.28 16.21
CA ALA A 371 -11.81 -18.91 15.23
C ALA A 371 -12.53 -17.80 14.46
N VAL A 372 -12.31 -17.75 13.14
CA VAL A 372 -12.92 -16.76 12.25
C VAL A 372 -14.12 -17.39 11.54
N LEU A 373 -15.32 -16.82 11.72
CA LEU A 373 -16.45 -17.07 10.85
C LEU A 373 -16.29 -16.18 9.62
N ASP A 374 -15.94 -16.80 8.51
CA ASP A 374 -15.69 -16.11 7.23
C ASP A 374 -16.98 -15.89 6.43
N ASP A 375 -16.88 -15.45 5.18
CA ASP A 375 -17.99 -15.17 4.27
C ASP A 375 -19.02 -16.32 4.15
N GLY A 376 -20.29 -15.97 3.99
CA GLY A 376 -21.39 -16.89 3.77
C GLY A 376 -22.29 -17.13 4.99
N TRP A 377 -22.13 -16.37 6.07
CA TRP A 377 -23.06 -16.37 7.21
C TRP A 377 -24.31 -15.52 6.94
N GLN A 378 -24.18 -14.55 6.06
CA GLN A 378 -25.21 -13.60 5.64
C GLN A 378 -25.97 -14.10 4.39
N ASN A 379 -27.16 -13.56 4.17
CA ASN A 379 -27.97 -13.81 2.97
C ASN A 379 -27.42 -13.03 1.75
N ASN A 380 -26.96 -11.78 1.96
CA ASN A 380 -26.37 -10.91 0.95
C ASN A 380 -25.55 -9.79 1.61
N GLU A 381 -24.75 -9.08 0.82
CA GLU A 381 -24.07 -7.86 1.21
C GLU A 381 -25.06 -6.70 1.30
N GLY A 382 -24.92 -5.86 2.32
CA GLY A 382 -25.79 -4.70 2.59
C GLY A 382 -26.81 -4.98 3.70
N ASP A 383 -27.68 -5.96 3.54
CA ASP A 383 -28.67 -6.32 4.57
C ASP A 383 -28.03 -6.95 5.81
N TRP A 384 -26.97 -7.73 5.61
CA TRP A 384 -26.26 -8.43 6.69
C TRP A 384 -27.19 -9.27 7.57
N LYS A 385 -28.33 -9.73 7.01
CA LYS A 385 -29.25 -10.65 7.67
C LYS A 385 -28.65 -12.04 7.66
N LEU A 386 -28.85 -12.76 8.75
CA LEU A 386 -28.39 -14.15 8.87
C LEU A 386 -29.07 -15.08 7.84
N ASP A 387 -28.28 -15.95 7.20
CA ASP A 387 -28.81 -17.00 6.35
C ASP A 387 -29.69 -17.95 7.20
N VAL A 388 -31.01 -17.93 6.96
CA VAL A 388 -32.01 -18.71 7.73
C VAL A 388 -31.78 -20.21 7.65
N LYS A 389 -31.05 -20.72 6.66
CA LYS A 389 -30.71 -22.15 6.57
C LYS A 389 -29.62 -22.53 7.56
N LYS A 390 -28.72 -21.62 7.87
CA LYS A 390 -27.60 -21.82 8.80
C LYS A 390 -27.94 -21.38 10.22
N PHE A 391 -28.78 -20.34 10.33
CA PHE A 391 -29.18 -19.71 11.59
C PHE A 391 -30.71 -19.58 11.66
N PRO A 392 -31.46 -20.72 11.75
CA PRO A 392 -32.92 -20.72 11.70
C PRO A 392 -33.59 -19.96 12.87
N ASN A 393 -32.90 -19.82 14.01
CA ASN A 393 -33.39 -19.05 15.16
C ASN A 393 -32.76 -17.65 15.24
N GLY A 394 -32.13 -17.19 14.14
CA GLY A 394 -31.57 -15.85 14.02
C GLY A 394 -30.43 -15.57 15.00
N ASP A 395 -30.51 -14.42 15.67
CA ASP A 395 -29.45 -13.93 16.59
C ASP A 395 -29.17 -14.91 17.76
N ALA A 396 -30.10 -15.75 18.13
CA ALA A 396 -29.90 -16.76 19.18
C ALA A 396 -28.89 -17.83 18.72
N ASP A 397 -28.96 -18.28 17.48
CA ASP A 397 -28.03 -19.26 16.91
C ASP A 397 -26.62 -18.62 16.75
N MET A 398 -26.54 -17.34 16.32
CA MET A 398 -25.29 -16.63 16.20
C MET A 398 -24.59 -16.48 17.57
N ARG A 399 -25.34 -16.09 18.61
CA ARG A 399 -24.83 -16.06 19.99
C ARG A 399 -24.41 -17.44 20.48
N GLY A 400 -25.17 -18.48 20.11
CA GLY A 400 -24.84 -19.88 20.42
C GLY A 400 -23.49 -20.30 19.81
N LEU A 401 -23.25 -19.94 18.55
CA LEU A 401 -21.97 -20.21 17.88
C LEU A 401 -20.81 -19.48 18.57
N VAL A 402 -20.98 -18.18 18.88
CA VAL A 402 -19.95 -17.41 19.60
C VAL A 402 -19.69 -18.00 20.99
N GLY A 403 -20.75 -18.46 21.69
CA GLY A 403 -20.65 -19.20 22.94
C GLY A 403 -19.80 -20.46 22.80
N ALA A 404 -20.09 -21.30 21.80
CA ALA A 404 -19.35 -22.53 21.55
C ALA A 404 -17.85 -22.26 21.21
N ILE A 405 -17.54 -21.17 20.49
CA ILE A 405 -16.16 -20.77 20.23
C ILE A 405 -15.44 -20.42 21.56
N LYS A 406 -16.10 -19.64 22.42
CA LYS A 406 -15.54 -19.25 23.72
C LYS A 406 -15.42 -20.43 24.67
N ASP A 407 -16.37 -21.34 24.69
CA ASP A 407 -16.34 -22.55 25.51
C ASP A 407 -15.22 -23.52 25.09
N ALA A 408 -14.86 -23.51 23.78
CA ALA A 408 -13.67 -24.22 23.29
C ALA A 408 -12.34 -23.51 23.66
N GLY A 409 -12.39 -22.34 24.33
CA GLY A 409 -11.23 -21.55 24.71
C GLY A 409 -10.62 -20.74 23.57
N LEU A 410 -11.39 -20.46 22.54
CA LEU A 410 -11.00 -19.65 21.38
C LEU A 410 -11.66 -18.26 21.43
N LYS A 411 -11.11 -17.31 20.70
CA LYS A 411 -11.68 -15.99 20.46
C LYS A 411 -12.46 -15.97 19.14
N ALA A 412 -13.60 -15.30 19.11
CA ALA A 412 -14.47 -15.25 17.93
C ALA A 412 -14.18 -14.00 17.10
N ARG A 413 -13.98 -14.16 15.78
CA ARG A 413 -13.84 -13.08 14.79
C ARG A 413 -14.86 -13.27 13.68
N LEU A 414 -15.47 -12.17 13.20
CA LEU A 414 -16.45 -12.18 12.13
C LEU A 414 -15.90 -11.50 10.87
N TRP A 415 -16.15 -12.10 9.72
CA TRP A 415 -15.93 -11.49 8.40
C TRP A 415 -17.11 -10.60 8.02
N ILE A 416 -16.82 -9.42 7.48
CA ILE A 416 -17.79 -8.51 6.85
C ILE A 416 -17.15 -7.78 5.67
N THR A 417 -17.95 -7.28 4.72
CA THR A 417 -17.53 -6.40 3.64
C THR A 417 -18.39 -5.13 3.59
N PRO A 418 -18.19 -4.15 4.48
CA PRO A 418 -18.99 -2.93 4.50
C PRO A 418 -18.80 -2.13 3.20
N LEU A 419 -19.69 -1.17 2.95
CA LEU A 419 -19.76 -0.36 1.74
C LEU A 419 -20.18 -1.11 0.48
N ALA A 420 -20.44 -2.41 0.53
CA ALA A 420 -20.99 -3.18 -0.56
C ALA A 420 -22.48 -3.42 -0.35
N VAL A 421 -23.30 -3.27 -1.39
CA VAL A 421 -24.74 -3.56 -1.37
C VAL A 421 -25.12 -4.39 -2.59
N ASP A 422 -25.66 -5.60 -2.33
CA ASP A 422 -26.12 -6.54 -3.38
C ASP A 422 -27.40 -6.02 -4.04
N PRO A 423 -27.56 -6.16 -5.38
CA PRO A 423 -28.78 -5.79 -6.08
C PRO A 423 -30.07 -6.45 -5.58
N GLY A 424 -29.95 -7.58 -4.87
CA GLY A 424 -31.11 -8.29 -4.29
C GLY A 424 -31.40 -7.95 -2.83
N SER A 425 -30.72 -6.96 -2.25
CA SER A 425 -30.93 -6.56 -0.85
C SER A 425 -32.13 -5.63 -0.67
N ASP A 426 -32.77 -5.71 0.50
CA ASP A 426 -33.81 -4.74 0.91
C ASP A 426 -33.19 -3.36 1.07
N LEU A 427 -31.94 -3.28 1.54
CA LEU A 427 -31.21 -2.02 1.69
C LEU A 427 -31.11 -1.23 0.37
N LEU A 428 -30.75 -1.91 -0.72
CA LEU A 428 -30.68 -1.22 -2.02
C LEU A 428 -32.05 -0.77 -2.50
N HIS A 429 -33.09 -1.55 -2.24
CA HIS A 429 -34.45 -1.20 -2.62
C HIS A 429 -34.97 0.03 -1.86
N ASP A 430 -34.72 0.09 -0.56
CA ASP A 430 -35.30 1.10 0.33
C ASP A 430 -34.44 2.37 0.44
N HIS A 431 -33.12 2.27 0.18
CA HIS A 431 -32.12 3.32 0.44
C HIS A 431 -31.17 3.57 -0.72
N THR A 432 -31.73 3.83 -1.92
CA THR A 432 -30.92 4.22 -3.09
C THR A 432 -30.16 5.55 -2.88
N ASP A 433 -30.61 6.35 -1.93
CA ASP A 433 -29.93 7.59 -1.51
C ASP A 433 -28.53 7.34 -0.92
N MET A 434 -28.24 6.13 -0.39
CA MET A 434 -26.92 5.77 0.15
C MET A 434 -25.87 5.47 -0.94
N LEU A 435 -26.31 5.27 -2.20
CA LEU A 435 -25.40 4.88 -3.27
C LEU A 435 -24.37 5.95 -3.62
N LEU A 436 -23.14 5.51 -3.88
CA LEU A 436 -22.15 6.33 -4.55
C LEU A 436 -22.45 6.35 -6.04
N LEU A 437 -22.70 7.53 -6.60
CA LEU A 437 -23.00 7.71 -8.02
C LEU A 437 -21.83 8.37 -8.74
N ASP A 438 -21.57 7.95 -9.97
CA ASP A 438 -20.62 8.60 -10.87
C ASP A 438 -21.17 9.93 -11.43
N ALA A 439 -20.37 10.62 -12.23
CA ALA A 439 -20.76 11.91 -12.83
C ALA A 439 -21.95 11.83 -13.80
N ASN A 440 -22.33 10.63 -14.27
CA ASN A 440 -23.48 10.39 -15.12
C ASN A 440 -24.71 9.95 -14.33
N GLY A 441 -24.60 9.84 -13.01
CA GLY A 441 -25.67 9.37 -12.12
C GLY A 441 -25.80 7.86 -12.07
N ALA A 442 -24.84 7.10 -12.58
CA ALA A 442 -24.83 5.64 -12.48
C ALA A 442 -24.19 5.18 -11.17
N PRO A 443 -24.76 4.12 -10.52
CA PRO A 443 -24.12 3.55 -9.34
C PRO A 443 -22.73 2.99 -9.66
N GLN A 444 -21.75 3.27 -8.78
CA GLN A 444 -20.43 2.69 -8.90
C GLN A 444 -20.47 1.20 -8.58
N LEU A 445 -19.94 0.37 -9.47
CA LEU A 445 -19.94 -1.09 -9.36
C LEU A 445 -18.75 -1.59 -8.52
N ILE A 446 -18.99 -2.57 -7.67
CA ILE A 446 -17.98 -3.46 -7.09
C ILE A 446 -18.06 -4.80 -7.85
N SER A 447 -17.16 -5.00 -8.81
CA SER A 447 -17.26 -6.10 -9.78
C SER A 447 -17.10 -7.48 -9.13
N TRP A 448 -16.26 -7.57 -8.09
CA TRP A 448 -15.91 -8.82 -7.41
C TRP A 448 -17.11 -9.44 -6.69
N TRP A 449 -17.93 -8.63 -6.00
CA TRP A 449 -19.13 -9.08 -5.29
C TRP A 449 -20.43 -8.89 -6.07
N ASN A 450 -20.38 -8.42 -7.33
CA ASN A 450 -21.58 -8.05 -8.08
C ASN A 450 -22.46 -7.07 -7.29
N SER A 451 -21.86 -6.16 -6.57
CA SER A 451 -22.50 -5.20 -5.68
C SER A 451 -22.28 -3.76 -6.15
N PHE A 452 -22.93 -2.81 -5.50
CA PHE A 452 -22.70 -1.39 -5.67
C PHE A 452 -22.06 -0.78 -4.43
N TYR A 453 -21.38 0.36 -4.61
CA TYR A 453 -20.80 1.13 -3.52
C TYR A 453 -21.84 1.93 -2.76
N LEU A 454 -21.80 1.85 -1.44
CA LEU A 454 -22.38 2.84 -0.53
C LEU A 454 -21.37 3.96 -0.29
N CYS A 455 -21.84 5.23 -0.25
CA CYS A 455 -20.92 6.34 -0.02
C CYS A 455 -20.43 6.39 1.43
N PRO A 456 -19.11 6.26 1.69
CA PRO A 456 -18.56 6.26 3.05
C PRO A 456 -18.63 7.63 3.75
N ALA A 457 -18.87 8.72 3.01
CA ALA A 457 -18.99 10.07 3.55
C ALA A 457 -20.45 10.52 3.72
N TYR A 458 -21.42 9.62 3.57
CA TYR A 458 -22.83 9.89 3.77
C TYR A 458 -23.28 9.38 5.15
N GLU A 459 -23.84 10.29 5.98
CA GLU A 459 -24.13 10.00 7.39
C GLU A 459 -25.02 8.78 7.62
N PRO A 460 -26.10 8.52 6.82
CA PRO A 460 -26.90 7.31 6.96
C PRO A 460 -26.09 6.03 6.77
N THR A 461 -25.14 5.98 5.82
CA THR A 461 -24.23 4.84 5.62
C THR A 461 -23.33 4.63 6.84
N ILE A 462 -22.80 5.72 7.39
CA ILE A 462 -21.94 5.70 8.58
C ILE A 462 -22.72 5.17 9.79
N GLU A 463 -23.93 5.69 10.04
CA GLU A 463 -24.74 5.30 11.19
C GLU A 463 -25.23 3.85 11.09
N MET A 464 -25.68 3.42 9.92
CA MET A 464 -26.07 2.02 9.67
C MET A 464 -24.89 1.06 9.98
N THR A 465 -23.69 1.38 9.47
CA THR A 465 -22.51 0.55 9.75
C THR A 465 -22.15 0.55 11.22
N ARG A 466 -22.23 1.71 11.91
CA ARG A 466 -22.01 1.81 13.36
C ARG A 466 -22.94 0.91 14.16
N GLN A 467 -24.21 0.83 13.78
CA GLN A 467 -25.19 -0.05 14.42
C GLN A 467 -24.84 -1.53 14.23
N TRP A 468 -24.36 -1.92 13.04
CA TRP A 468 -23.86 -3.26 12.79
C TRP A 468 -22.64 -3.60 13.64
N ILE A 469 -21.66 -2.69 13.76
CA ILE A 469 -20.50 -2.91 14.63
C ILE A 469 -20.95 -3.09 16.11
N ARG A 470 -21.87 -2.27 16.57
CA ARG A 470 -22.45 -2.41 17.93
C ARG A 470 -23.15 -3.75 18.12
N LYS A 471 -23.90 -4.22 17.13
CA LYS A 471 -24.57 -5.53 17.16
C LYS A 471 -23.54 -6.67 17.22
N ILE A 472 -22.53 -6.65 16.36
CA ILE A 472 -21.50 -7.69 16.30
C ILE A 472 -20.74 -7.82 17.63
N PHE A 473 -20.28 -6.73 18.19
CA PHE A 473 -19.51 -6.76 19.43
C PHE A 473 -20.39 -6.82 20.68
N GLY A 474 -21.46 -6.02 20.74
CA GLY A 474 -22.29 -5.87 21.92
C GLY A 474 -23.35 -6.97 22.09
N GLU A 475 -24.04 -7.36 20.99
CA GLU A 475 -25.13 -8.32 21.06
C GLU A 475 -24.67 -9.75 20.79
N TRP A 476 -23.84 -9.97 19.74
CA TRP A 476 -23.37 -11.30 19.39
C TRP A 476 -22.12 -11.69 20.18
N GLY A 477 -21.32 -10.72 20.64
CA GLY A 477 -20.19 -10.93 21.53
C GLY A 477 -18.90 -11.34 20.84
N TYR A 478 -18.70 -10.99 19.56
CA TYR A 478 -17.43 -11.15 18.85
C TYR A 478 -16.31 -10.32 19.48
N GLN A 479 -15.07 -10.71 19.21
CA GLN A 479 -13.88 -10.08 19.77
C GLN A 479 -12.97 -9.47 18.69
N GLY A 480 -13.29 -9.69 17.42
CA GLY A 480 -12.57 -9.13 16.29
C GLY A 480 -13.36 -9.13 15.00
N LEU A 481 -12.86 -8.37 14.02
CA LEU A 481 -13.39 -8.31 12.65
C LEU A 481 -12.30 -8.66 11.64
N LYS A 482 -12.67 -9.41 10.61
CA LYS A 482 -11.98 -9.49 9.32
C LYS A 482 -12.83 -8.72 8.32
N ILE A 483 -12.39 -7.52 7.97
CA ILE A 483 -13.06 -6.66 7.00
C ILE A 483 -12.39 -6.89 5.65
N ASP A 484 -13.16 -7.25 4.63
CA ASP A 484 -12.61 -7.76 3.38
C ASP A 484 -13.18 -7.05 2.15
N GLY A 485 -12.34 -6.87 1.14
CA GLY A 485 -12.75 -6.34 -0.15
C GLY A 485 -11.72 -5.47 -0.86
N GLN A 486 -11.62 -5.63 -2.17
CA GLN A 486 -10.74 -4.82 -3.02
C GLN A 486 -11.12 -3.32 -2.97
N HIS A 487 -12.41 -3.04 -2.76
CA HIS A 487 -12.99 -1.71 -2.68
C HIS A 487 -12.68 -0.95 -1.37
N LEU A 488 -12.04 -1.58 -0.38
CA LEU A 488 -11.76 -0.94 0.92
C LEU A 488 -10.64 0.10 0.88
N ASN A 489 -9.81 0.08 -0.17
CA ASN A 489 -8.66 0.99 -0.28
C ASN A 489 -9.03 2.36 -0.81
N GLY A 490 -10.10 2.45 -1.59
CA GLY A 490 -10.52 3.68 -2.20
C GLY A 490 -11.90 3.57 -2.81
N VAL A 491 -12.55 4.70 -3.00
CA VAL A 491 -13.84 4.83 -3.69
C VAL A 491 -13.73 5.89 -4.77
N ALA A 492 -14.66 5.88 -5.74
CA ALA A 492 -14.73 6.94 -6.73
C ALA A 492 -15.23 8.25 -6.12
N PRO A 493 -14.99 9.42 -6.76
CA PRO A 493 -15.69 10.65 -6.44
C PRO A 493 -17.21 10.47 -6.51
N CYS A 494 -17.94 10.96 -5.51
CA CYS A 494 -19.38 10.79 -5.40
C CYS A 494 -20.14 12.01 -5.91
N HIS A 495 -20.96 11.80 -6.93
CA HIS A 495 -21.83 12.84 -7.52
C HIS A 495 -23.32 12.68 -7.15
N ASN A 496 -23.63 11.90 -6.10
CA ASN A 496 -25.02 11.71 -5.68
C ASN A 496 -25.62 13.03 -5.16
N PRO A 497 -26.70 13.54 -5.78
CA PRO A 497 -27.31 14.82 -5.40
C PRO A 497 -27.99 14.80 -4.02
N ALA A 498 -28.27 13.62 -3.46
CA ALA A 498 -28.77 13.46 -2.08
C ALA A 498 -27.68 13.77 -1.04
N HIS A 499 -26.41 13.71 -1.42
CA HIS A 499 -25.28 13.98 -0.54
C HIS A 499 -24.91 15.46 -0.59
N LYS A 500 -24.53 16.00 0.58
CA LYS A 500 -24.12 17.41 0.69
C LYS A 500 -22.59 17.54 0.66
N HIS A 501 -21.95 16.86 -0.28
CA HIS A 501 -20.51 16.99 -0.46
C HIS A 501 -20.19 18.39 -1.01
N ALA A 502 -19.17 19.08 -0.47
CA ALA A 502 -18.70 20.34 -1.02
C ALA A 502 -18.05 20.11 -2.42
N ARG A 503 -17.51 18.93 -2.65
CA ARG A 503 -16.96 18.46 -3.92
C ARG A 503 -16.98 16.92 -3.97
N PRO A 504 -17.04 16.33 -5.18
CA PRO A 504 -17.21 14.87 -5.32
C PRO A 504 -16.09 14.04 -4.66
N GLU A 505 -14.87 14.56 -4.61
CA GLU A 505 -13.69 13.87 -4.06
C GLU A 505 -13.78 13.64 -2.55
N GLU A 506 -14.71 14.30 -1.85
CA GLU A 506 -14.89 14.09 -0.41
C GLU A 506 -15.20 12.63 -0.05
N SER A 507 -15.87 11.88 -0.92
CA SER A 507 -16.10 10.44 -0.70
C SER A 507 -14.80 9.67 -0.53
N PHE A 508 -13.79 9.98 -1.33
CA PHE A 508 -12.47 9.37 -1.28
C PHE A 508 -11.65 9.88 -0.09
N GLU A 509 -11.62 11.18 0.12
CA GLU A 509 -10.81 11.81 1.18
C GLU A 509 -11.32 11.49 2.59
N LYS A 510 -12.64 11.26 2.76
CA LYS A 510 -13.27 10.91 4.04
C LYS A 510 -13.40 9.40 4.27
N LEU A 511 -12.92 8.55 3.37
CA LEU A 511 -12.94 7.11 3.57
C LEU A 511 -12.24 6.70 4.88
N GLN A 512 -11.15 7.37 5.25
CA GLN A 512 -10.47 7.15 6.51
C GLN A 512 -11.35 7.46 7.75
N ASP A 513 -12.26 8.44 7.67
CA ASP A 513 -13.17 8.78 8.78
C ASP A 513 -14.18 7.65 8.99
N PHE A 514 -14.60 6.99 7.90
CA PHE A 514 -15.44 5.79 7.96
C PHE A 514 -14.71 4.64 8.69
N TRP A 515 -13.44 4.37 8.34
CA TRP A 515 -12.67 3.32 9.03
C TRP A 515 -12.37 3.69 10.49
N LYS A 516 -12.16 4.97 10.75
CA LYS A 516 -12.05 5.48 12.13
C LYS A 516 -13.30 5.15 12.93
N MET A 517 -14.48 5.43 12.40
CA MET A 517 -15.76 5.12 13.05
C MET A 517 -15.89 3.63 13.35
N VAL A 518 -15.55 2.75 12.39
CA VAL A 518 -15.60 1.30 12.59
C VAL A 518 -14.65 0.86 13.71
N TYR A 519 -13.39 1.32 13.66
CA TYR A 519 -12.36 0.98 14.63
C TYR A 519 -12.71 1.46 16.03
N ASP A 520 -13.09 2.71 16.17
CA ASP A 520 -13.43 3.30 17.46
C ASP A 520 -14.67 2.64 18.09
N THR A 521 -15.72 2.42 17.30
CA THR A 521 -16.96 1.77 17.81
C THR A 521 -16.68 0.34 18.31
N ALA A 522 -15.84 -0.44 17.61
CA ALA A 522 -15.47 -1.76 18.07
C ALA A 522 -14.68 -1.71 19.38
N ARG A 523 -13.73 -0.78 19.49
CA ARG A 523 -12.84 -0.65 20.64
C ARG A 523 -13.48 0.03 21.85
N GLU A 524 -14.51 0.83 21.66
CA GLU A 524 -15.36 1.31 22.77
C GLU A 524 -16.02 0.16 23.51
N ILE A 525 -16.44 -0.90 22.81
CA ILE A 525 -17.11 -2.07 23.39
C ILE A 525 -16.06 -3.07 23.92
N ASN A 526 -15.03 -3.35 23.13
CA ASN A 526 -13.92 -4.23 23.50
C ASN A 526 -12.58 -3.55 23.23
N PRO A 527 -11.90 -3.02 24.26
CA PRO A 527 -10.59 -2.34 24.10
C PRO A 527 -9.49 -3.19 23.47
N ASN A 528 -9.62 -4.52 23.49
CA ASN A 528 -8.69 -5.46 22.88
C ASN A 528 -9.21 -6.00 21.53
N ALA A 529 -10.25 -5.40 20.94
CA ALA A 529 -10.76 -5.82 19.66
C ALA A 529 -9.66 -5.85 18.60
N VAL A 530 -9.56 -6.97 17.86
CA VAL A 530 -8.65 -7.10 16.72
C VAL A 530 -9.41 -6.77 15.44
N ILE A 531 -8.95 -5.72 14.75
CA ILE A 531 -9.53 -5.23 13.50
C ILE A 531 -8.53 -5.43 12.38
N GLU A 532 -8.92 -6.20 11.39
CA GLU A 532 -8.18 -6.49 10.18
C GLU A 532 -8.91 -5.90 8.98
N LEU A 533 -8.20 -5.11 8.15
CA LEU A 533 -8.69 -4.62 6.86
C LEU A 533 -7.95 -5.37 5.75
N CYS A 534 -8.62 -6.32 5.11
CA CYS A 534 -8.09 -7.14 4.04
C CYS A 534 -8.43 -6.51 2.68
N PRO A 535 -7.46 -5.98 1.92
CA PRO A 535 -7.72 -5.43 0.59
C PRO A 535 -7.85 -6.51 -0.51
N CYS A 536 -8.07 -7.77 -0.15
CA CYS A 536 -8.43 -8.89 -1.04
C CYS A 536 -7.57 -8.99 -2.32
N GLY A 537 -6.25 -9.07 -2.16
CA GLY A 537 -5.29 -9.21 -3.27
C GLY A 537 -4.74 -7.88 -3.81
N THR A 538 -5.25 -6.72 -3.40
CA THR A 538 -4.73 -5.41 -3.80
C THR A 538 -3.72 -4.84 -2.81
N SER A 539 -3.10 -3.69 -3.11
CA SER A 539 -2.13 -3.04 -2.23
C SER A 539 -2.82 -2.39 -1.01
N TYR A 540 -2.05 -2.10 0.03
CA TYR A 540 -2.59 -1.47 1.23
C TYR A 540 -2.73 0.04 1.06
N ALA A 541 -3.91 0.59 1.40
CA ALA A 541 -4.10 2.03 1.54
C ALA A 541 -3.44 2.50 2.84
N PHE A 542 -2.41 3.34 2.73
CA PHE A 542 -1.65 3.82 3.89
C PHE A 542 -2.53 4.52 4.92
N HIS A 543 -3.51 5.30 4.46
CA HIS A 543 -4.40 6.06 5.33
C HIS A 543 -5.41 5.18 6.11
N ASN A 544 -5.49 3.87 5.79
CA ASN A 544 -6.29 2.91 6.56
C ASN A 544 -5.53 2.34 7.77
N PHE A 545 -4.18 2.42 7.79
CA PHE A 545 -3.36 1.85 8.88
C PHE A 545 -3.68 2.36 10.28
N PRO A 546 -4.09 3.64 10.49
CA PRO A 546 -4.50 4.10 11.81
C PRO A 546 -5.73 3.38 12.39
N TYR A 547 -6.48 2.65 11.56
CA TYR A 547 -7.77 2.05 11.90
C TYR A 547 -7.78 0.53 11.77
N MET A 548 -6.60 -0.10 11.84
CA MET A 548 -6.44 -1.53 11.98
C MET A 548 -5.26 -1.86 12.89
N ASN A 549 -5.34 -2.95 13.61
CA ASN A 549 -4.27 -3.42 14.49
C ASN A 549 -3.79 -4.84 14.14
N GLN A 550 -4.16 -5.35 12.98
CA GLN A 550 -3.59 -6.51 12.31
C GLN A 550 -3.75 -6.32 10.79
N ALA A 551 -2.68 -6.53 10.02
CA ALA A 551 -2.70 -6.44 8.56
C ALA A 551 -2.52 -7.83 7.94
N PRO A 552 -3.40 -8.28 7.03
CA PRO A 552 -3.28 -9.59 6.37
C PRO A 552 -2.28 -9.53 5.21
N SER A 553 -1.83 -10.69 4.73
CA SER A 553 -1.07 -10.78 3.48
C SER A 553 -1.95 -10.54 2.24
N SER A 554 -3.26 -10.57 2.41
CA SER A 554 -4.23 -10.22 1.36
C SER A 554 -4.13 -11.14 0.13
N ASP A 555 -4.67 -12.36 0.24
CA ASP A 555 -4.78 -13.37 -0.81
C ASP A 555 -3.50 -13.55 -1.66
N PRO A 556 -2.39 -13.95 -1.07
CA PRO A 556 -1.14 -14.11 -1.80
C PRO A 556 -1.22 -15.29 -2.77
N LEU A 557 -0.60 -15.16 -3.95
CA LEU A 557 -0.48 -16.23 -4.94
C LEU A 557 0.80 -17.06 -4.78
N SER A 558 1.73 -16.59 -3.97
CA SER A 558 3.03 -17.24 -3.82
C SER A 558 3.69 -16.90 -2.47
N SER A 559 4.62 -17.74 -2.06
CA SER A 559 5.49 -17.50 -0.90
C SER A 559 6.28 -16.19 -1.02
N TRP A 560 6.66 -15.80 -2.24
CA TRP A 560 7.27 -14.50 -2.53
C TRP A 560 6.35 -13.35 -2.10
N GLN A 561 5.05 -13.43 -2.44
CA GLN A 561 4.10 -12.38 -2.06
C GLN A 561 3.91 -12.28 -0.55
N ILE A 562 3.88 -13.38 0.18
CA ILE A 562 3.84 -13.36 1.65
C ILE A 562 5.04 -12.58 2.20
N ARG A 563 6.24 -12.86 1.71
CA ARG A 563 7.47 -12.26 2.25
C ARG A 563 7.61 -10.78 1.92
N HIS A 564 7.41 -10.37 0.67
CA HIS A 564 7.55 -8.94 0.32
C HIS A 564 6.41 -8.08 0.84
N LYS A 565 5.17 -8.61 0.91
CA LYS A 565 4.05 -7.92 1.58
C LYS A 565 4.33 -7.75 3.08
N GLY A 566 4.87 -8.78 3.73
CA GLY A 566 5.29 -8.69 5.12
C GLY A 566 6.38 -7.63 5.34
N LYS A 567 7.41 -7.60 4.49
CA LYS A 567 8.44 -6.55 4.52
C LYS A 567 7.84 -5.15 4.35
N THR A 568 6.85 -5.00 3.46
CA THR A 568 6.13 -3.74 3.24
C THR A 568 5.35 -3.30 4.48
N ILE A 569 4.57 -4.19 5.08
CA ILE A 569 3.81 -3.90 6.31
C ILE A 569 4.73 -3.53 7.47
N LYS A 570 5.83 -4.28 7.66
CA LYS A 570 6.82 -3.96 8.70
C LYS A 570 7.48 -2.59 8.49
N ALA A 571 7.58 -2.11 7.25
CA ALA A 571 8.02 -0.73 6.97
C ALA A 571 6.95 0.32 7.29
N LEU A 572 5.70 0.08 6.87
CA LEU A 572 4.63 1.09 6.88
C LEU A 572 3.84 1.17 8.18
N MET A 573 3.61 0.06 8.89
CA MET A 573 2.92 0.04 10.18
C MET A 573 3.88 0.04 11.38
N GLY A 574 5.14 -0.37 11.16
CA GLY A 574 6.15 -0.49 12.20
C GLY A 574 6.80 -1.86 12.23
N ARG A 575 8.06 -1.90 12.66
CA ARG A 575 8.92 -3.08 12.57
C ARG A 575 8.43 -4.29 13.38
N SER A 576 7.56 -4.07 14.36
CA SER A 576 6.91 -5.12 15.17
C SER A 576 5.42 -5.25 14.88
N ALA A 577 4.89 -4.59 13.84
CA ALA A 577 3.47 -4.63 13.52
C ALA A 577 2.98 -6.07 13.28
N PRO A 578 1.79 -6.45 13.76
CA PRO A 578 1.22 -7.76 13.49
C PRO A 578 0.78 -7.85 12.03
N TYR A 579 1.52 -8.63 11.27
CA TYR A 579 1.24 -8.99 9.90
C TYR A 579 0.78 -10.44 9.86
N ALA A 580 -0.47 -10.70 9.49
CA ALA A 580 -0.97 -12.06 9.35
C ALA A 580 -0.58 -12.63 7.98
N GLY A 581 0.07 -13.80 7.97
CA GLY A 581 0.53 -14.45 6.75
C GLY A 581 -0.59 -14.96 5.84
N ASP A 582 -1.84 -14.58 6.09
CA ASP A 582 -3.04 -15.19 5.52
C ASP A 582 -3.06 -16.70 5.83
N HIS A 583 -3.65 -17.52 4.97
CA HIS A 583 -3.69 -18.95 5.23
C HIS A 583 -2.47 -19.64 4.65
N VAL A 584 -1.74 -20.40 5.45
CA VAL A 584 -0.52 -21.13 5.01
C VAL A 584 -0.79 -22.06 3.82
N GLU A 585 -2.05 -22.46 3.62
CA GLU A 585 -2.49 -23.33 2.53
C GLU A 585 -2.61 -22.62 1.17
N LEU A 586 -2.43 -21.31 1.09
CA LEU A 586 -2.65 -20.55 -0.15
C LEU A 586 -1.42 -20.43 -1.05
N SER A 587 -0.21 -20.66 -0.53
CA SER A 587 1.03 -20.33 -1.25
C SER A 587 1.78 -21.57 -1.73
N ASP A 588 2.28 -21.54 -2.96
CA ASP A 588 3.24 -22.47 -3.57
C ASP A 588 2.99 -23.96 -3.27
N GLY A 589 1.74 -24.39 -3.32
CA GLY A 589 1.33 -25.77 -3.06
C GLY A 589 0.87 -26.05 -1.64
N GLY A 590 0.75 -24.99 -0.82
CA GLY A 590 0.20 -25.05 0.54
C GLY A 590 1.27 -25.26 1.60
N ASP A 591 0.84 -25.16 2.85
CA ASP A 591 1.64 -25.40 4.05
C ASP A 591 2.93 -24.54 4.15
N ASP A 592 2.90 -23.30 3.66
CA ASP A 592 4.05 -22.40 3.68
C ASP A 592 4.28 -21.75 5.06
N PHE A 593 4.57 -22.59 6.05
CA PHE A 593 4.94 -22.13 7.38
C PHE A 593 6.28 -21.40 7.40
N ALA A 594 7.22 -21.83 6.55
CA ALA A 594 8.58 -21.29 6.56
C ALA A 594 8.60 -19.80 6.19
N SER A 595 7.87 -19.36 5.16
CA SER A 595 7.76 -17.94 4.82
C SER A 595 7.02 -17.15 5.90
N THR A 596 5.89 -17.68 6.38
CA THR A 596 5.10 -17.04 7.44
C THR A 596 5.95 -16.78 8.70
N ILE A 597 6.63 -17.81 9.23
CA ILE A 597 7.44 -17.67 10.45
C ILE A 597 8.69 -16.83 10.18
N GLY A 598 9.36 -17.04 9.04
CA GLY A 598 10.63 -16.38 8.73
C GLY A 598 10.52 -14.88 8.49
N ILE A 599 9.39 -14.38 7.99
CA ILE A 599 9.12 -12.94 7.87
C ILE A 599 8.60 -12.33 9.19
N GLY A 600 8.36 -13.16 10.22
CA GLY A 600 7.72 -12.72 11.45
C GLY A 600 6.25 -12.36 11.23
N ALA A 601 5.52 -13.20 10.50
CA ALA A 601 4.07 -13.08 10.34
C ALA A 601 3.33 -13.83 11.45
N VAL A 602 2.11 -13.41 11.73
CA VAL A 602 1.13 -14.13 12.54
C VAL A 602 0.65 -15.33 11.74
N LEU A 603 0.63 -16.49 12.36
CA LEU A 603 0.23 -17.73 11.72
C LEU A 603 -1.29 -17.80 11.58
N SER A 604 -1.77 -18.03 10.35
CA SER A 604 -3.17 -18.27 10.05
C SER A 604 -3.34 -19.50 9.15
N THR A 605 -4.48 -20.19 9.29
CA THR A 605 -4.80 -21.45 8.61
C THR A 605 -6.29 -21.56 8.39
N LYS A 606 -6.69 -22.39 7.41
CA LYS A 606 -8.10 -22.64 7.06
C LYS A 606 -8.45 -24.12 6.90
N PHE A 607 -7.72 -25.02 7.54
CA PHE A 607 -8.00 -26.47 7.44
C PHE A 607 -9.44 -26.83 7.80
N THR A 608 -9.94 -27.92 7.21
CA THR A 608 -11.19 -28.57 7.57
C THR A 608 -10.95 -29.82 8.42
N TRP A 609 -11.88 -30.17 9.31
CA TRP A 609 -11.78 -31.37 10.16
C TRP A 609 -13.12 -31.62 10.88
N PRO A 610 -13.57 -32.88 11.09
CA PRO A 610 -12.98 -34.15 10.58
C PRO A 610 -13.44 -34.47 9.15
N VAL A 611 -14.29 -33.65 8.55
CA VAL A 611 -14.91 -33.86 7.24
C VAL A 611 -14.43 -32.83 6.24
N ASP A 612 -14.25 -33.27 5.02
CA ASP A 612 -13.95 -32.40 3.88
C ASP A 612 -15.19 -32.31 2.97
N PRO A 613 -15.88 -31.17 2.94
CA PRO A 613 -17.03 -30.99 2.06
C PRO A 613 -16.64 -30.83 0.59
N LYS A 614 -15.35 -30.58 0.29
CA LYS A 614 -14.83 -30.30 -1.06
C LYS A 614 -13.58 -31.14 -1.40
N PRO A 615 -13.72 -32.46 -1.64
CA PRO A 615 -12.56 -33.33 -1.83
C PRO A 615 -11.63 -32.97 -3.00
N LYS A 616 -12.08 -32.15 -3.97
CA LYS A 616 -11.26 -31.74 -5.11
C LYS A 616 -10.25 -30.61 -4.76
N ASP A 617 -10.62 -29.75 -3.81
CA ASP A 617 -9.80 -28.64 -3.35
C ASP A 617 -9.65 -28.75 -1.81
N SER A 618 -9.20 -29.93 -1.38
CA SER A 618 -9.23 -30.37 0.01
C SER A 618 -8.28 -29.56 0.90
N TYR A 619 -8.84 -29.06 2.00
CA TYR A 619 -8.09 -28.50 3.12
C TYR A 619 -8.15 -29.42 4.37
N LEU A 620 -8.49 -30.70 4.15
CA LEU A 620 -8.60 -31.68 5.25
C LEU A 620 -7.27 -31.84 5.97
N LEU A 621 -7.28 -31.63 7.26
CA LEU A 621 -6.17 -31.95 8.14
C LEU A 621 -6.04 -33.46 8.29
N THR A 622 -5.20 -34.09 7.45
CA THR A 622 -4.89 -35.51 7.57
C THR A 622 -3.95 -35.78 8.75
N PRO A 623 -3.86 -37.01 9.25
CA PRO A 623 -2.92 -37.35 10.32
C PRO A 623 -1.47 -37.03 9.98
N GLU A 624 -1.08 -37.17 8.71
CA GLU A 624 0.28 -36.87 8.23
C GLU A 624 0.53 -35.35 8.25
N HIS A 625 -0.43 -34.54 7.79
CA HIS A 625 -0.35 -33.08 7.86
C HIS A 625 -0.33 -32.62 9.32
N GLU A 626 -1.15 -33.20 10.19
CA GLU A 626 -1.22 -32.80 11.60
C GLU A 626 0.13 -32.87 12.31
N VAL A 627 1.00 -33.86 11.99
CA VAL A 627 2.35 -33.98 12.56
C VAL A 627 3.20 -32.74 12.20
N GLN A 628 3.17 -32.33 10.94
CA GLN A 628 3.90 -31.15 10.46
C GLN A 628 3.33 -29.86 11.07
N TRP A 629 2.03 -29.75 11.14
CA TRP A 629 1.35 -28.59 11.69
C TRP A 629 1.65 -28.40 13.17
N ARG A 630 1.60 -29.46 13.98
CA ARG A 630 1.99 -29.40 15.41
C ARG A 630 3.43 -28.93 15.58
N LYS A 631 4.34 -29.38 14.73
CA LYS A 631 5.73 -28.91 14.72
C LYS A 631 5.81 -27.40 14.47
N TRP A 632 5.20 -26.91 13.37
CA TRP A 632 5.30 -25.52 12.98
C TRP A 632 4.55 -24.56 13.91
N ILE A 633 3.36 -24.93 14.37
CA ILE A 633 2.61 -24.16 15.37
C ILE A 633 3.39 -24.13 16.69
N GLY A 634 4.03 -25.22 17.07
CA GLY A 634 4.94 -25.27 18.22
C GLY A 634 6.11 -24.30 18.09
N ILE A 635 6.77 -24.24 16.91
CA ILE A 635 7.84 -23.27 16.61
C ILE A 635 7.30 -21.84 16.68
N TYR A 636 6.13 -21.59 16.08
CA TYR A 636 5.50 -20.27 16.14
C TYR A 636 5.30 -19.80 17.58
N ARG A 637 4.70 -20.64 18.43
CA ARG A 637 4.40 -20.32 19.84
C ARG A 637 5.66 -20.17 20.70
N ASP A 638 6.71 -20.98 20.43
CA ASP A 638 7.98 -20.90 21.14
C ASP A 638 8.75 -19.62 20.78
N LYS A 639 8.79 -19.25 19.51
CA LYS A 639 9.59 -18.12 19.03
C LYS A 639 8.82 -16.80 19.01
N MET A 640 7.52 -16.83 18.71
CA MET A 640 6.65 -15.63 18.59
C MET A 640 7.33 -14.49 17.82
N LEU A 641 7.90 -14.80 16.64
CA LEU A 641 8.66 -13.83 15.85
C LEU A 641 7.77 -12.69 15.31
N ALA A 642 6.47 -12.90 15.29
CA ALA A 642 5.49 -11.90 14.83
C ALA A 642 5.58 -10.56 15.62
N ASN A 643 5.89 -10.63 16.92
CA ASN A 643 6.09 -9.45 17.77
C ASN A 643 7.57 -9.04 17.94
N GLY A 644 8.48 -9.66 17.18
CA GLY A 644 9.89 -9.26 17.12
C GLY A 644 10.10 -8.01 16.25
N VAL A 645 11.27 -7.43 16.34
CA VAL A 645 11.67 -6.26 15.54
C VAL A 645 12.22 -6.72 14.19
N TYR A 646 11.52 -6.46 13.12
CA TYR A 646 11.99 -6.77 11.76
C TYR A 646 13.13 -5.84 11.33
N ARG A 647 14.23 -6.42 10.82
CA ARG A 647 15.47 -5.73 10.45
C ARG A 647 15.62 -5.67 8.91
N GLY A 648 14.62 -5.03 8.26
CA GLY A 648 14.50 -5.00 6.80
C GLY A 648 15.64 -4.30 6.06
N GLU A 649 16.41 -3.46 6.76
CA GLU A 649 17.57 -2.75 6.25
C GLU A 649 18.81 -3.63 6.04
N LEU A 650 18.82 -4.87 6.53
CA LEU A 650 20.01 -5.73 6.48
C LEU A 650 20.23 -6.41 5.13
N TYR A 651 19.17 -6.63 4.37
CA TYR A 651 19.25 -7.31 3.07
C TYR A 651 18.33 -6.66 2.04
N ASP A 652 18.84 -6.55 0.81
CA ASP A 652 18.17 -5.88 -0.29
C ASP A 652 17.45 -6.88 -1.18
N ILE A 653 16.15 -6.70 -1.34
CA ILE A 653 15.37 -7.41 -2.36
C ILE A 653 15.90 -7.05 -3.74
N GLY A 654 16.07 -8.06 -4.58
CA GLY A 654 16.56 -7.94 -5.95
C GLY A 654 18.06 -8.19 -6.09
N PHE A 655 18.87 -7.75 -5.12
CA PHE A 655 20.33 -7.77 -5.24
C PHE A 655 21.04 -8.75 -4.32
N ASP A 656 20.55 -8.98 -3.09
CA ASP A 656 21.10 -10.00 -2.22
C ASP A 656 20.58 -11.38 -2.58
N LYS A 657 21.47 -12.37 -2.57
CA LYS A 657 21.15 -13.78 -2.82
C LYS A 657 21.89 -14.67 -1.82
N PRO A 658 21.22 -15.70 -1.25
CA PRO A 658 19.77 -15.98 -1.38
C PRO A 658 18.94 -14.81 -0.83
N GLU A 659 17.62 -14.74 -1.15
CA GLU A 659 16.70 -13.81 -0.51
C GLU A 659 16.76 -14.00 1.01
N ALA A 660 16.79 -12.91 1.78
CA ALA A 660 16.99 -12.98 3.22
C ALA A 660 16.09 -11.98 3.98
N HIS A 661 15.56 -12.45 5.11
CA HIS A 661 14.79 -11.66 6.06
C HIS A 661 15.32 -11.88 7.48
N VAL A 662 15.17 -10.87 8.35
CA VAL A 662 15.71 -10.94 9.70
C VAL A 662 14.73 -10.37 10.71
N VAL A 663 14.53 -11.10 11.81
CA VAL A 663 13.79 -10.63 12.99
C VAL A 663 14.73 -10.66 14.20
N GLN A 664 14.75 -9.58 14.95
CA GLN A 664 15.45 -9.48 16.22
C GLN A 664 14.46 -9.63 17.37
N LYS A 665 14.75 -10.53 18.31
CA LYS A 665 13.89 -10.72 19.49
C LYS A 665 14.69 -11.30 20.67
N ASP A 666 14.43 -10.82 21.87
CA ASP A 666 14.98 -11.30 23.13
C ASP A 666 16.52 -11.49 23.10
N GLY A 667 17.22 -10.49 22.53
CA GLY A 667 18.67 -10.50 22.39
C GLY A 667 19.23 -11.46 21.33
N LYS A 668 18.38 -12.16 20.59
CA LYS A 668 18.72 -13.08 19.51
C LYS A 668 18.41 -12.46 18.14
N MET A 669 19.05 -13.02 17.10
CA MET A 669 18.74 -12.70 15.71
C MET A 669 18.22 -13.96 15.00
N TYR A 670 17.14 -13.82 14.26
CA TYR A 670 16.50 -14.89 13.50
C TYR A 670 16.59 -14.54 12.02
N PHE A 671 17.31 -15.38 11.28
CA PHE A 671 17.53 -15.21 9.83
C PHE A 671 16.70 -16.24 9.08
N ALA A 672 16.05 -15.82 8.03
CA ALA A 672 15.34 -16.68 7.10
C ALA A 672 15.88 -16.45 5.69
N PHE A 673 16.42 -17.50 5.08
CA PHE A 673 16.98 -17.49 3.74
C PHE A 673 16.12 -18.34 2.81
N TYR A 674 15.86 -17.85 1.60
CA TYR A 674 14.98 -18.51 0.63
C TYR A 674 15.63 -18.62 -0.74
N ALA A 675 15.59 -19.82 -1.30
CA ALA A 675 15.91 -20.12 -2.68
C ALA A 675 15.32 -21.50 -3.05
N PRO A 676 14.91 -21.77 -4.30
CA PRO A 676 14.45 -23.09 -4.68
C PRO A 676 15.48 -24.19 -4.34
N ARG A 677 16.75 -23.87 -4.56
CA ARG A 677 17.91 -24.67 -4.15
C ARG A 677 19.12 -23.73 -4.00
N TRP A 678 19.87 -23.88 -2.93
CA TRP A 678 21.08 -23.12 -2.68
C TRP A 678 22.25 -24.02 -2.30
N ASP A 679 23.40 -23.76 -2.88
CA ASP A 679 24.68 -24.37 -2.52
C ASP A 679 25.76 -23.31 -2.76
N GLY A 680 26.12 -22.60 -1.70
CA GLY A 680 27.03 -21.48 -1.83
C GLY A 680 27.11 -20.57 -0.62
N PRO A 681 27.70 -19.39 -0.76
CA PRO A 681 27.87 -18.44 0.34
C PRO A 681 26.52 -17.84 0.77
N VAL A 682 26.32 -17.81 2.08
CA VAL A 682 25.26 -17.08 2.77
C VAL A 682 25.93 -16.06 3.69
N GLU A 683 25.48 -14.83 3.65
CA GLU A 683 26.06 -13.76 4.43
C GLU A 683 25.17 -13.48 5.66
N ILE A 684 25.75 -13.55 6.88
CA ILE A 684 25.08 -13.23 8.15
C ILE A 684 25.44 -11.80 8.52
N ARG A 685 24.45 -10.90 8.56
CA ARG A 685 24.63 -9.46 8.81
C ARG A 685 23.94 -9.04 10.10
N GLY A 686 24.40 -7.95 10.72
CA GLY A 686 23.74 -7.29 11.84
C GLY A 686 23.98 -7.90 13.21
N LEU A 687 24.82 -8.93 13.34
CA LEU A 687 25.24 -9.45 14.65
C LEU A 687 26.10 -8.43 15.38
N GLY A 688 25.76 -8.11 16.63
CA GLY A 688 26.59 -7.29 17.51
C GLY A 688 27.94 -7.93 17.82
N PRO A 689 28.92 -7.19 18.41
CA PRO A 689 30.20 -7.74 18.81
C PRO A 689 30.05 -8.95 19.73
N GLY A 690 30.99 -9.89 19.64
CA GLY A 690 31.00 -11.12 20.43
C GLY A 690 30.83 -12.38 19.59
N ARG A 691 30.75 -13.54 20.26
CA ARG A 691 30.54 -14.81 19.58
C ARG A 691 29.07 -15.19 19.56
N TRP A 692 28.63 -15.79 18.46
CA TRP A 692 27.24 -16.15 18.22
C TRP A 692 27.16 -17.59 17.74
N ARG A 693 26.38 -18.43 18.45
CA ARG A 693 26.04 -19.78 18.02
C ARG A 693 24.88 -19.73 17.04
N LEU A 694 25.04 -20.36 15.89
CA LEU A 694 24.04 -20.49 14.85
C LEU A 694 23.40 -21.87 14.88
N ARG A 695 22.07 -21.92 14.84
CA ARG A 695 21.30 -23.17 14.85
C ARG A 695 20.12 -23.03 13.88
N ASN A 696 19.83 -24.04 13.07
CA ASN A 696 18.59 -24.12 12.32
C ASN A 696 17.45 -24.43 13.28
N TYR A 697 16.52 -23.49 13.48
CA TYR A 697 15.45 -23.68 14.46
C TYR A 697 14.26 -24.50 13.91
N ALA A 698 14.23 -24.81 12.59
CA ALA A 698 13.20 -25.68 12.01
C ALA A 698 13.43 -27.19 12.34
N ASP A 699 14.66 -27.59 12.55
CA ASP A 699 15.05 -28.99 12.79
C ASP A 699 16.07 -29.18 13.95
N ALA A 700 16.39 -28.06 14.62
CA ALA A 700 17.35 -28.02 15.74
C ALA A 700 18.80 -28.34 15.36
N GLN A 701 19.19 -28.32 14.08
CA GLN A 701 20.53 -28.59 13.60
C GLN A 701 21.50 -27.46 13.99
N GLU A 702 22.62 -27.82 14.63
CA GLU A 702 23.73 -26.91 14.90
C GLU A 702 24.50 -26.62 13.61
N ILE A 703 24.72 -25.32 13.32
CA ILE A 703 25.49 -24.88 12.16
C ILE A 703 26.93 -24.52 12.54
N GLY A 704 27.10 -23.90 13.70
CA GLY A 704 28.43 -23.51 14.20
C GLY A 704 28.44 -22.24 15.00
N VAL A 705 29.64 -21.69 15.21
CA VAL A 705 29.82 -20.41 15.94
C VAL A 705 30.52 -19.41 15.02
N VAL A 706 30.04 -18.18 15.03
CA VAL A 706 30.60 -17.07 14.25
C VAL A 706 30.94 -15.87 15.14
N ASP A 707 31.86 -15.03 14.69
CA ASP A 707 32.17 -13.77 15.36
C ASP A 707 31.24 -12.66 14.83
N GLY A 708 30.61 -11.92 15.74
CA GLY A 708 29.78 -10.77 15.40
C GLY A 708 30.60 -9.48 15.20
N GLY A 709 29.89 -8.35 15.07
CA GLY A 709 30.49 -7.04 14.81
C GLY A 709 30.84 -6.74 13.34
N ARG A 710 30.75 -7.75 12.47
CA ARG A 710 30.91 -7.64 11.01
C ARG A 710 30.09 -8.72 10.30
N ALA A 711 29.84 -8.53 9.02
CA ALA A 711 29.21 -9.57 8.20
C ALA A 711 30.09 -10.83 8.14
N GLN A 712 29.47 -11.98 8.30
CA GLN A 712 30.12 -13.30 8.24
C GLN A 712 29.62 -14.04 7.01
N ARG A 713 30.52 -14.75 6.32
CA ARG A 713 30.18 -15.51 5.12
C ARG A 713 30.38 -17.00 5.38
N LEU A 714 29.28 -17.76 5.25
CA LEU A 714 29.26 -19.22 5.46
C LEU A 714 28.85 -19.90 4.16
N THR A 715 29.46 -21.03 3.82
CA THR A 715 28.99 -21.87 2.71
C THR A 715 27.94 -22.83 3.25
N LEU A 716 26.70 -22.67 2.82
CA LEU A 716 25.55 -23.44 3.28
C LEU A 716 24.80 -24.07 2.11
N ARG A 717 24.13 -25.19 2.39
CA ARG A 717 23.29 -25.89 1.41
C ARG A 717 21.89 -26.07 1.99
N PHE A 718 20.87 -25.69 1.21
CA PHE A 718 19.47 -25.92 1.57
C PHE A 718 18.56 -25.95 0.33
N ALA A 719 17.34 -26.40 0.51
CA ALA A 719 16.27 -26.32 -0.46
C ALA A 719 15.10 -25.55 0.18
N HIS A 720 14.45 -24.69 -0.60
CA HIS A 720 13.33 -23.85 -0.25
C HIS A 720 13.63 -22.79 0.81
N ALA A 721 13.91 -23.19 2.05
CA ALA A 721 14.17 -22.28 3.16
C ALA A 721 15.27 -22.80 4.09
N LEU A 722 15.99 -21.86 4.74
CA LEU A 722 16.89 -22.11 5.84
C LEU A 722 16.60 -21.10 6.96
N LEU A 723 16.19 -21.57 8.12
CA LEU A 723 15.73 -20.76 9.24
C LEU A 723 16.73 -20.83 10.40
N LEU A 724 17.55 -19.80 10.58
CA LEU A 724 18.63 -19.78 11.58
C LEU A 724 18.30 -18.87 12.76
N GLU A 725 18.50 -19.37 13.98
CA GLU A 725 18.63 -18.53 15.17
C GLU A 725 20.11 -18.32 15.50
N ALA A 726 20.47 -17.07 15.78
CA ALA A 726 21.79 -16.71 16.29
C ALA A 726 21.65 -16.30 17.76
N ILE A 727 22.37 -17.01 18.61
CA ILE A 727 22.33 -16.92 20.08
C ILE A 727 23.68 -16.42 20.57
N PRO A 728 23.75 -15.32 21.38
CA PRO A 728 25.01 -14.90 22.01
C PRO A 728 25.60 -16.02 22.87
N VAL A 729 26.94 -16.18 22.84
CA VAL A 729 27.66 -17.22 23.61
C VAL A 729 28.54 -16.56 24.66
#